data_6258ede4a2e8569190ba4fe66d1b0102
#
_entry.id   6258ede4a2e8569190ba4fe66d1b0102
#
_cell.length_a   1.000
_cell.length_b   1.000
_cell.length_c   1.000
_cell.angle_alpha   90.00
_cell.angle_beta   90.00
_cell.angle_gamma   90.00
#
_symmetry.space_group_name_H-M   'P 1'
#
loop_
_entity.id
_entity.type
_entity.pdbx_description
1 polymer ?
#
loop_
_entity_poly.entity_id
_entity_poly.type
_entity_poly.pdbx_seq_one_letter_code
_entity_poly.pdbx_strand_id
1 'polypeptide(L)'
;MLKDIKQLAELYMHYIGKLSAKESWAAFHDGLIKNPSEDDIGILSDASIKDKCKYALFINIDTKTKDYKIQYKDYDNYVEIGKVDDWSRHLFWQGSGGAQSDKIRNTPHKIYHQKVDFSVDDLISPLQTILDDYCQISEGKGKNKKSKETGPLFWDENKNEEREWLKNIIGILNNKRDEIIRQVKGDEESTPKIQNKFPSLKPGESVFVGLFIDNKPIGDYELFRRYLLFVRMRAGIQKGSDKFKHRNVSDVINQLNLNGICPSCSKKSLLLDQWQSTAELSFYQTTNENHLSYAFSCAAFKLCQSCADLLFIFKQHLLETMTRRLGGNECLVLPSIKMIPSDENEKKRFYNNLRALWNSDNTNIEPTENRLLFRLGQLPSYATVTFVFGNYITVGKSQNVRRLDELNIIFPDVLPSRLSQIANAMQETNTYLNKMWSLTGRNWNCTWNVRDDFQLLQNLFHPSWDEDKKSKDKNRKRYKSLRRPEIERYLRAIFYGQEVSHREIAEDCYPNLLSAFKASRSGKDDNDKYALSNYIGHVLSLIVFMDKLKNLNGFEKEVSIMPENTKFEFTAMPDLGKFVEMHPLFKDVQYLAPFFVGCLFSYAENLQKDNSRLAAYNWLGTMALTYEDILQDIYPKVLNYITNKEKIVSSTRLQELTRAVAYYDKGKCDNDRVALVAFCHGWALGRDFIYKKKEKTEETNQEGGKNNE
;
A
#
# COMPACT_ATOMS: atom_id res chain seq x y z
N MET A 1 13.38 0.00 -8.55
CA MET A 1 12.20 0.87 -8.35
C MET A 1 12.11 2.03 -9.35
N LEU A 2 12.98 3.07 -9.37
CA LEU A 2 12.87 4.17 -10.36
C LEU A 2 12.88 3.70 -11.82
N LYS A 3 13.72 2.72 -12.14
CA LYS A 3 13.75 2.09 -13.44
C LYS A 3 12.41 1.43 -13.79
N ASP A 4 11.83 0.73 -12.85
CA ASP A 4 10.57 0.00 -13.04
C ASP A 4 9.41 0.98 -13.24
N ILE A 5 9.35 2.03 -12.43
CA ILE A 5 8.37 3.12 -12.56
C ILE A 5 8.44 3.76 -13.96
N LYS A 6 9.63 4.11 -14.41
CA LYS A 6 9.84 4.71 -15.75
C LYS A 6 9.41 3.75 -16.86
N GLN A 7 9.80 2.48 -16.75
CA GLN A 7 9.47 1.47 -17.73
C GLN A 7 7.96 1.28 -17.87
N LEU A 8 7.26 1.24 -16.73
CA LEU A 8 5.79 1.12 -16.72
C LEU A 8 5.11 2.36 -17.34
N ALA A 9 5.62 3.57 -17.05
CA ALA A 9 5.11 4.79 -17.67
C ALA A 9 5.35 4.81 -19.18
N GLU A 10 6.52 4.38 -19.65
CA GLU A 10 6.81 4.28 -21.09
C GLU A 10 5.91 3.24 -21.79
N LEU A 11 5.69 2.08 -21.18
CA LEU A 11 4.75 1.07 -21.68
C LEU A 11 3.31 1.61 -21.73
N TYR A 12 2.90 2.40 -20.74
CA TYR A 12 1.62 3.07 -20.74
C TYR A 12 1.48 4.03 -21.93
N MET A 13 2.53 4.81 -22.25
CA MET A 13 2.54 5.72 -23.39
C MET A 13 2.40 4.98 -24.74
N HIS A 14 3.04 3.81 -24.90
CA HIS A 14 2.80 2.95 -26.04
C HIS A 14 1.37 2.43 -26.09
N TYR A 15 0.81 2.07 -24.95
CA TYR A 15 -0.54 1.55 -24.86
C TYR A 15 -1.61 2.57 -25.29
N ILE A 16 -1.51 3.81 -24.81
CA ILE A 16 -2.45 4.88 -25.18
C ILE A 16 -2.22 5.43 -26.60
N GLY A 17 -1.26 4.84 -27.35
CA GLY A 17 -0.98 5.19 -28.73
C GLY A 17 -0.20 6.50 -28.92
N LYS A 18 0.36 7.08 -27.84
CA LYS A 18 1.18 8.29 -27.93
C LYS A 18 2.61 8.01 -28.38
N LEU A 19 3.13 6.81 -28.12
CA LEU A 19 4.41 6.34 -28.65
C LEU A 19 4.16 5.29 -29.72
N SER A 20 4.79 5.48 -30.89
CA SER A 20 4.84 4.44 -31.92
C SER A 20 5.77 3.30 -31.49
N ALA A 21 5.63 2.12 -32.07
CA ALA A 21 6.39 0.91 -31.67
C ALA A 21 7.90 1.09 -31.64
N LYS A 22 8.45 1.91 -32.54
CA LYS A 22 9.89 2.15 -32.68
C LYS A 22 10.36 3.42 -32.00
N GLU A 23 9.46 4.21 -31.44
CA GLU A 23 9.76 5.47 -30.82
C GLU A 23 10.05 5.30 -29.33
N SER A 24 11.15 5.89 -28.87
CA SER A 24 11.46 5.95 -27.45
C SER A 24 10.81 7.17 -26.82
N TRP A 25 10.46 7.06 -25.53
CA TRP A 25 10.00 8.22 -24.76
C TRP A 25 10.92 9.42 -24.90
N ALA A 26 12.21 9.23 -24.93
CA ALA A 26 13.17 10.33 -25.02
C ALA A 26 13.10 11.08 -26.34
N ALA A 27 12.86 10.38 -27.48
CA ALA A 27 12.67 11.02 -28.78
C ALA A 27 11.34 11.78 -28.85
N PHE A 28 10.28 11.17 -28.34
CA PHE A 28 8.97 11.82 -28.22
C PHE A 28 9.04 13.09 -27.37
N HIS A 29 9.69 13.01 -26.20
CA HIS A 29 9.82 14.14 -25.29
C HIS A 29 10.68 15.26 -25.87
N ASP A 30 11.76 14.94 -26.59
CA ASP A 30 12.56 15.94 -27.30
C ASP A 30 11.73 16.68 -28.38
N GLY A 31 10.81 15.96 -29.04
CA GLY A 31 9.84 16.55 -29.97
C GLY A 31 8.82 17.43 -29.27
N LEU A 32 8.26 16.95 -28.14
CA LEU A 32 7.29 17.69 -27.33
C LEU A 32 7.86 19.00 -26.77
N ILE A 33 9.12 19.01 -26.33
CA ILE A 33 9.77 20.24 -25.84
C ILE A 33 9.96 21.24 -26.97
N LYS A 34 10.33 20.79 -28.17
CA LYS A 34 10.56 21.68 -29.32
C LYS A 34 9.29 22.25 -29.90
N ASN A 35 8.24 21.46 -29.98
CA ASN A 35 6.96 21.83 -30.57
C ASN A 35 5.81 21.18 -29.78
N PRO A 36 5.35 21.80 -28.69
CA PRO A 36 4.30 21.25 -27.84
C PRO A 36 2.96 21.25 -28.56
N SER A 37 2.56 20.07 -29.07
CA SER A 37 1.24 19.88 -29.70
C SER A 37 0.12 19.89 -28.65
N GLU A 38 -1.11 20.20 -29.11
CA GLU A 38 -2.31 20.16 -28.27
C GLU A 38 -2.57 18.75 -27.76
N ASP A 39 -2.40 17.76 -28.63
CA ASP A 39 -2.71 16.36 -28.34
C ASP A 39 -1.75 15.73 -27.35
N ASP A 40 -0.47 16.13 -27.34
CA ASP A 40 0.57 15.45 -26.58
C ASP A 40 0.86 16.13 -25.24
N ILE A 41 0.81 17.46 -25.17
CA ILE A 41 1.16 18.22 -23.97
C ILE A 41 0.25 17.92 -22.79
N GLY A 42 -1.00 17.57 -23.05
CA GLY A 42 -2.00 17.28 -22.03
C GLY A 42 -1.62 16.16 -21.08
N ILE A 43 -0.72 15.25 -21.50
CA ILE A 43 -0.24 14.17 -20.65
C ILE A 43 0.55 14.66 -19.43
N LEU A 44 1.05 15.90 -19.48
CA LEU A 44 1.73 16.56 -18.38
C LEU A 44 0.77 17.41 -17.52
N SER A 45 -0.52 17.39 -17.79
CA SER A 45 -1.55 18.07 -17.00
C SER A 45 -2.00 17.23 -15.82
N ASP A 46 -2.44 17.87 -14.73
CA ASP A 46 -3.00 17.19 -13.56
C ASP A 46 -4.48 16.91 -13.78
N ALA A 47 -4.80 15.68 -14.19
CA ALA A 47 -6.18 15.25 -14.41
C ALA A 47 -6.98 15.02 -13.11
N SER A 48 -6.34 15.01 -11.94
CA SER A 48 -7.00 14.74 -10.64
C SER A 48 -7.96 15.85 -10.18
N ILE A 49 -8.03 16.95 -10.91
CA ILE A 49 -9.00 18.05 -10.66
C ILE A 49 -10.45 17.57 -10.70
N LYS A 50 -10.79 16.73 -11.67
CA LYS A 50 -12.14 16.19 -11.82
C LYS A 50 -12.64 15.46 -10.57
N ASP A 51 -11.71 14.85 -9.82
CA ASP A 51 -12.04 14.09 -8.62
C ASP A 51 -12.24 14.99 -7.37
N LYS A 52 -11.79 16.27 -7.46
CA LYS A 52 -11.86 17.24 -6.36
C LYS A 52 -13.01 18.23 -6.50
N CYS A 53 -13.49 18.44 -7.71
CA CYS A 53 -14.50 19.44 -8.01
C CYS A 53 -15.84 18.77 -8.37
N LYS A 54 -16.95 19.42 -8.01
CA LYS A 54 -18.28 19.00 -8.42
C LYS A 54 -18.74 19.73 -9.68
N TYR A 55 -18.39 21.01 -9.77
CA TYR A 55 -18.75 21.88 -10.88
C TYR A 55 -17.53 22.59 -11.46
N ALA A 56 -17.62 22.97 -12.72
CA ALA A 56 -16.72 23.86 -13.40
C ALA A 56 -17.47 25.12 -13.89
N LEU A 57 -16.81 26.27 -13.76
CA LEU A 57 -17.26 27.54 -14.27
C LEU A 57 -16.15 28.11 -15.15
N PHE A 58 -16.52 28.56 -16.35
CA PHE A 58 -15.57 29.11 -17.27
C PHE A 58 -15.93 30.56 -17.65
N ILE A 59 -14.96 31.45 -17.59
CA ILE A 59 -15.07 32.82 -18.04
C ILE A 59 -14.45 32.87 -19.43
N ASN A 60 -15.29 33.11 -20.44
CA ASN A 60 -14.86 33.21 -21.82
C ASN A 60 -14.65 34.66 -22.18
N ILE A 61 -13.42 35.02 -22.51
CA ILE A 61 -13.03 36.38 -22.94
C ILE A 61 -13.08 36.44 -24.47
N ASP A 62 -13.83 37.42 -24.99
CA ASP A 62 -13.82 37.76 -26.41
C ASP A 62 -12.84 38.92 -26.60
N THR A 63 -11.71 38.66 -27.25
CA THR A 63 -10.64 39.65 -27.45
C THR A 63 -11.04 40.68 -28.52
N LYS A 64 -11.99 40.38 -29.42
CA LYS A 64 -12.44 41.30 -30.50
C LYS A 64 -13.45 42.31 -29.95
N THR A 65 -14.44 41.85 -29.22
CA THR A 65 -15.50 42.71 -28.66
C THR A 65 -15.04 43.36 -27.34
N LYS A 66 -13.96 42.89 -26.76
CA LYS A 66 -13.47 43.28 -25.43
C LYS A 66 -14.49 43.04 -24.32
N ASP A 67 -15.22 41.94 -24.43
CA ASP A 67 -16.26 41.56 -23.52
C ASP A 67 -16.06 40.14 -22.97
N TYR A 68 -16.96 39.65 -22.13
CA TYR A 68 -16.87 38.31 -21.55
C TYR A 68 -18.23 37.62 -21.47
N LYS A 69 -18.21 36.29 -21.35
CA LYS A 69 -19.39 35.47 -21.05
C LYS A 69 -18.98 34.38 -20.04
N ILE A 70 -19.93 34.02 -19.15
CA ILE A 70 -19.75 32.86 -18.28
C ILE A 70 -20.45 31.67 -18.97
N GLN A 71 -19.68 30.87 -19.67
CA GLN A 71 -20.23 29.82 -20.54
C GLN A 71 -19.25 28.68 -20.75
N TYR A 72 -19.79 27.45 -20.81
CA TYR A 72 -19.08 26.27 -21.30
C TYR A 72 -19.96 25.54 -22.29
N LYS A 73 -19.61 25.58 -23.60
CA LYS A 73 -20.38 24.96 -24.70
C LYS A 73 -21.88 25.34 -24.62
N ASP A 74 -22.74 24.33 -24.42
CA ASP A 74 -24.20 24.48 -24.33
C ASP A 74 -24.70 24.85 -22.92
N TYR A 75 -23.78 25.07 -21.97
CA TYR A 75 -24.13 25.40 -20.60
C TYR A 75 -23.87 26.88 -20.29
N ASP A 76 -24.93 27.59 -20.00
CA ASP A 76 -24.82 28.95 -19.46
C ASP A 76 -24.46 28.88 -17.97
N ASN A 77 -23.48 29.68 -17.56
CA ASN A 77 -23.00 29.86 -16.22
C ASN A 77 -22.05 28.78 -15.67
N TYR A 78 -22.47 27.48 -15.57
CA TYR A 78 -21.62 26.41 -15.04
C TYR A 78 -22.03 25.04 -15.60
N VAL A 79 -21.14 24.07 -15.41
CA VAL A 79 -21.33 22.69 -15.86
C VAL A 79 -20.89 21.72 -14.77
N GLU A 80 -21.52 20.54 -14.70
CA GLU A 80 -21.04 19.44 -13.86
C GLU A 80 -19.68 18.98 -14.36
N ILE A 81 -18.77 18.65 -13.43
CA ILE A 81 -17.39 18.31 -13.75
C ILE A 81 -17.25 17.16 -14.74
N GLY A 82 -18.14 16.16 -14.64
CA GLY A 82 -18.15 14.99 -15.54
C GLY A 82 -18.57 15.29 -16.99
N LYS A 83 -19.14 16.47 -17.25
CA LYS A 83 -19.55 16.92 -18.58
C LYS A 83 -18.51 17.80 -19.28
N VAL A 84 -17.39 18.08 -18.60
CA VAL A 84 -16.25 18.79 -19.18
C VAL A 84 -15.43 17.78 -19.97
N ASP A 85 -15.34 18.02 -21.28
CA ASP A 85 -14.54 17.19 -22.18
C ASP A 85 -13.07 17.55 -22.03
N ASP A 86 -12.22 16.56 -22.22
CA ASP A 86 -10.77 16.70 -22.31
C ASP A 86 -10.13 17.73 -21.38
N TRP A 87 -10.03 17.38 -20.09
CA TRP A 87 -9.38 18.19 -19.08
C TRP A 87 -7.94 18.57 -19.40
N SER A 88 -7.27 17.82 -20.29
CA SER A 88 -5.91 18.09 -20.72
C SER A 88 -5.77 19.42 -21.46
N ARG A 89 -6.83 19.87 -22.15
CA ARG A 89 -6.88 21.15 -22.84
C ARG A 89 -6.93 22.36 -21.90
N HIS A 90 -7.20 22.15 -20.61
CA HIS A 90 -7.14 23.20 -19.59
C HIS A 90 -5.74 23.35 -18.98
N LEU A 91 -4.79 22.51 -19.35
CA LEU A 91 -3.38 22.51 -19.00
C LEU A 91 -3.10 22.79 -17.52
N PHE A 92 -3.92 22.20 -16.67
CA PHE A 92 -3.74 22.35 -15.24
C PHE A 92 -2.56 21.54 -14.76
N TRP A 93 -1.64 22.17 -14.03
CA TRP A 93 -0.61 21.52 -13.25
C TRP A 93 -0.29 22.35 -12.00
N GLN A 94 -0.20 21.68 -10.89
CA GLN A 94 0.18 22.28 -9.63
C GLN A 94 1.31 21.44 -9.03
N GLY A 95 2.48 22.04 -8.87
CA GLY A 95 3.62 21.35 -8.25
C GLY A 95 3.31 20.89 -6.84
N SER A 96 3.87 19.73 -6.45
CA SER A 96 3.76 19.21 -5.11
C SER A 96 4.46 20.15 -4.14
N GLY A 97 3.70 20.97 -3.47
CA GLY A 97 4.23 21.84 -2.46
C GLY A 97 3.58 21.58 -1.12
N GLY A 98 4.36 21.55 -0.04
CA GLY A 98 3.83 21.68 1.31
C GLY A 98 3.09 23.01 1.47
N ALA A 99 2.41 23.23 2.60
CA ALA A 99 1.57 24.40 2.85
C ALA A 99 2.26 25.78 2.63
N GLN A 100 3.56 25.81 2.44
CA GLN A 100 4.37 27.01 2.22
C GLN A 100 5.05 27.07 0.84
N SER A 101 4.84 26.06 -0.03
CA SER A 101 5.42 26.15 -1.37
C SER A 101 4.61 27.11 -2.21
N ASP A 102 5.29 28.05 -2.83
CA ASP A 102 4.73 28.88 -3.88
C ASP A 102 4.08 27.99 -4.91
N LYS A 103 2.75 28.04 -4.95
CA LYS A 103 1.97 27.34 -5.95
C LYS A 103 2.32 27.95 -7.29
N ILE A 104 3.21 27.32 -8.02
CA ILE A 104 3.54 27.74 -9.37
C ILE A 104 2.32 27.42 -10.22
N ARG A 105 1.51 28.43 -10.47
CA ARG A 105 0.35 28.31 -11.36
C ARG A 105 0.83 28.50 -12.78
N ASN A 106 0.49 27.54 -13.61
CA ASN A 106 0.82 27.58 -15.03
C ASN A 106 -0.32 28.09 -15.91
N THR A 107 -1.53 28.17 -15.34
CA THR A 107 -2.73 28.56 -16.08
C THR A 107 -3.65 29.44 -15.24
N PRO A 108 -4.44 30.32 -15.87
CA PRO A 108 -5.40 31.19 -15.19
C PRO A 108 -6.63 30.39 -14.73
N HIS A 109 -6.51 29.73 -13.59
CA HIS A 109 -7.59 28.97 -12.96
C HIS A 109 -7.47 29.00 -11.46
N LYS A 110 -8.56 28.64 -10.77
CA LYS A 110 -8.54 28.36 -9.34
C LYS A 110 -9.60 27.35 -8.95
N ILE A 111 -9.30 26.57 -7.91
CA ILE A 111 -10.26 25.68 -7.25
C ILE A 111 -10.76 26.40 -5.99
N TYR A 112 -12.07 26.61 -5.93
CA TYR A 112 -12.75 27.23 -4.82
C TYR A 112 -13.40 26.17 -3.96
N HIS A 113 -12.97 26.11 -2.71
CA HIS A 113 -13.63 25.31 -1.68
C HIS A 113 -14.80 26.10 -1.10
N GLN A 114 -15.71 25.39 -0.45
CA GLN A 114 -16.82 25.98 0.29
C GLN A 114 -16.31 27.11 1.21
N LYS A 115 -16.94 28.28 1.19
CA LYS A 115 -16.61 29.50 1.98
C LYS A 115 -15.41 30.33 1.49
N VAL A 116 -14.83 30.05 0.35
CA VAL A 116 -13.77 30.88 -0.21
C VAL A 116 -14.38 31.94 -1.10
N ASP A 117 -13.94 33.20 -0.93
CA ASP A 117 -14.41 34.31 -1.75
C ASP A 117 -13.83 34.21 -3.17
N PHE A 118 -14.70 34.41 -4.17
CA PHE A 118 -14.28 34.50 -5.56
C PHE A 118 -13.60 35.83 -5.82
N SER A 119 -12.43 35.79 -6.47
CA SER A 119 -11.71 36.96 -6.93
C SER A 119 -11.24 36.78 -8.37
N VAL A 120 -11.47 37.79 -9.19
CA VAL A 120 -10.94 37.85 -10.57
C VAL A 120 -9.40 37.93 -10.57
N ASP A 121 -8.80 38.41 -9.47
CA ASP A 121 -7.35 38.41 -9.30
C ASP A 121 -6.75 37.02 -9.33
N ASP A 122 -7.52 36.01 -8.98
CA ASP A 122 -7.07 34.62 -9.06
C ASP A 122 -6.85 34.14 -10.51
N LEU A 123 -7.45 34.80 -11.49
CA LEU A 123 -7.24 34.59 -12.92
C LEU A 123 -6.22 35.55 -13.50
N ILE A 124 -6.23 36.83 -13.05
CA ILE A 124 -5.33 37.86 -13.51
C ILE A 124 -3.88 37.59 -13.05
N SER A 125 -3.69 37.20 -11.79
CA SER A 125 -2.35 36.99 -11.22
C SER A 125 -1.50 35.96 -11.98
N PRO A 126 -2.03 34.79 -12.40
CA PRO A 126 -1.28 33.86 -13.26
C PRO A 126 -0.93 34.47 -14.62
N LEU A 127 -1.86 35.19 -15.27
CA LEU A 127 -1.59 35.87 -16.54
C LEU A 127 -0.52 36.95 -16.40
N GLN A 128 -0.56 37.74 -15.30
CA GLN A 128 0.45 38.72 -14.99
C GLN A 128 1.81 38.05 -14.75
N THR A 129 1.84 36.90 -14.06
CA THR A 129 3.08 36.14 -13.86
C THR A 129 3.66 35.66 -15.19
N ILE A 130 2.81 35.19 -16.13
CA ILE A 130 3.25 34.80 -17.47
C ILE A 130 3.82 36.04 -18.19
N LEU A 131 3.15 37.17 -18.08
CA LEU A 131 3.61 38.41 -18.68
C LEU A 131 4.93 38.90 -18.09
N ASP A 132 5.11 38.81 -16.77
CA ASP A 132 6.34 39.16 -16.06
C ASP A 132 7.49 38.21 -16.41
N ASP A 133 7.24 36.92 -16.50
CA ASP A 133 8.23 35.93 -16.98
C ASP A 133 8.60 36.17 -18.45
N TYR A 134 7.67 36.72 -19.24
CA TYR A 134 7.89 37.08 -20.63
C TYR A 134 8.89 38.26 -20.77
N CYS A 135 8.78 39.20 -19.85
CA CYS A 135 9.39 40.50 -20.00
C CYS A 135 10.33 40.81 -18.87
N GLN A 136 11.15 40.07 -18.39
CA GLN A 136 12.05 40.43 -17.29
C GLN A 136 12.41 41.92 -17.18
N ILE A 137 11.47 42.73 -16.80
CA ILE A 137 11.75 44.07 -16.27
C ILE A 137 11.61 43.91 -14.76
N SER A 138 12.69 43.58 -14.09
CA SER A 138 12.74 43.67 -12.63
C SER A 138 12.76 45.18 -12.25
N GLU A 139 11.63 45.75 -12.00
CA GLU A 139 11.55 46.96 -11.24
C GLU A 139 11.94 46.67 -9.79
N GLY A 140 13.21 46.82 -9.47
CA GLY A 140 13.72 46.73 -8.11
C GLY A 140 13.03 47.76 -7.21
N LYS A 141 12.29 47.33 -6.22
CA LYS A 141 11.85 48.15 -5.09
C LYS A 141 13.07 48.49 -4.24
N GLY A 142 13.63 49.66 -4.41
CA GLY A 142 14.75 50.14 -3.61
C GLY A 142 15.56 51.25 -4.30
N LYS A 143 16.28 52.07 -3.53
CA LYS A 143 17.02 53.24 -3.99
C LYS A 143 18.14 53.02 -5.03
N ASN A 144 18.38 51.79 -5.49
CA ASN A 144 19.34 51.45 -6.53
C ASN A 144 18.64 50.73 -7.68
N LYS A 145 17.86 51.49 -8.46
CA LYS A 145 17.31 51.03 -9.74
C LYS A 145 18.43 50.94 -10.77
N LYS A 146 18.99 49.76 -10.99
CA LYS A 146 19.65 49.43 -12.25
C LYS A 146 18.77 48.40 -12.93
N SER A 147 18.01 48.84 -13.92
CA SER A 147 17.32 47.94 -14.87
C SER A 147 18.39 47.14 -15.61
N LYS A 148 18.58 45.90 -15.21
CA LYS A 148 19.26 44.92 -16.06
C LYS A 148 18.19 44.34 -16.96
N GLU A 149 18.16 44.72 -18.21
CA GLU A 149 17.46 43.98 -19.26
C GLU A 149 18.11 42.60 -19.30
N THR A 150 17.48 41.68 -18.69
CA THR A 150 17.81 40.27 -18.83
C THR A 150 16.84 39.72 -19.86
N GLY A 151 17.36 39.12 -20.92
CA GLY A 151 16.55 38.55 -22.01
C GLY A 151 15.44 37.63 -21.56
N PRO A 152 14.50 37.31 -22.42
CA PRO A 152 13.32 36.53 -22.10
C PRO A 152 13.70 35.16 -21.53
N LEU A 153 13.09 34.78 -20.42
CA LEU A 153 13.40 33.51 -19.72
C LEU A 153 13.10 32.26 -20.56
N PHE A 154 12.12 32.37 -21.46
CA PHE A 154 11.69 31.21 -22.27
C PHE A 154 11.11 31.61 -23.65
N TRP A 155 11.10 32.89 -23.98
CA TRP A 155 10.53 33.41 -25.21
C TRP A 155 11.57 33.76 -26.25
N ASP A 156 11.19 33.61 -27.50
CA ASP A 156 11.95 34.17 -28.61
C ASP A 156 11.71 35.67 -28.68
N GLU A 157 12.77 36.49 -28.91
CA GLU A 157 12.71 37.93 -28.89
C GLU A 157 11.71 38.58 -29.87
N ASN A 158 11.18 37.79 -30.79
CA ASN A 158 10.33 38.25 -31.89
C ASN A 158 8.82 38.18 -31.62
N LYS A 159 8.34 37.83 -30.41
CA LYS A 159 6.90 37.62 -30.17
C LYS A 159 6.21 38.73 -29.36
N ASN A 160 6.42 39.97 -29.74
CA ASN A 160 5.73 41.15 -29.15
C ASN A 160 4.19 41.05 -29.25
N GLU A 161 3.66 40.38 -30.29
CA GLU A 161 2.22 40.23 -30.49
C GLU A 161 1.56 39.42 -29.38
N GLU A 162 2.17 38.35 -28.93
CA GLU A 162 1.63 37.52 -27.83
C GLU A 162 1.60 38.27 -26.50
N ARG A 163 2.60 39.14 -26.28
CA ARG A 163 2.68 39.99 -25.10
C ARG A 163 1.54 40.99 -25.06
N GLU A 164 1.29 41.71 -26.20
CA GLU A 164 0.21 42.67 -26.29
C GLU A 164 -1.15 41.99 -26.20
N TRP A 165 -1.28 40.76 -26.73
CA TRP A 165 -2.47 39.94 -26.61
C TRP A 165 -2.76 39.57 -25.13
N LEU A 166 -1.75 39.15 -24.35
CA LEU A 166 -1.88 38.91 -22.89
C LEU A 166 -2.29 40.16 -22.14
N LYS A 167 -1.67 41.33 -22.44
CA LYS A 167 -2.04 42.60 -21.83
C LYS A 167 -3.52 42.95 -22.13
N ASN A 168 -3.97 42.71 -23.34
CA ASN A 168 -5.36 42.95 -23.72
C ASN A 168 -6.33 42.08 -22.87
N ILE A 169 -6.05 40.78 -22.70
CA ILE A 169 -6.85 39.87 -21.87
C ILE A 169 -6.87 40.37 -20.42
N ILE A 170 -5.73 40.69 -19.85
CA ILE A 170 -5.62 41.25 -18.50
C ILE A 170 -6.42 42.55 -18.36
N GLY A 171 -6.33 43.42 -19.39
CA GLY A 171 -7.11 44.66 -19.45
C GLY A 171 -8.62 44.44 -19.45
N ILE A 172 -9.12 43.46 -20.23
CA ILE A 172 -10.55 43.13 -20.27
C ILE A 172 -10.98 42.62 -18.90
N LEU A 173 -10.24 41.67 -18.28
CA LEU A 173 -10.56 41.12 -16.95
C LEU A 173 -10.59 42.21 -15.87
N ASN A 174 -9.64 43.19 -15.92
CA ASN A 174 -9.63 44.30 -14.99
C ASN A 174 -10.82 45.25 -15.19
N ASN A 175 -11.15 45.61 -16.43
CA ASN A 175 -12.23 46.53 -16.76
C ASN A 175 -13.62 45.91 -16.44
N LYS A 176 -13.76 44.60 -16.55
CA LYS A 176 -14.99 43.86 -16.31
C LYS A 176 -15.04 43.22 -14.91
N ARG A 177 -14.10 43.50 -14.05
CA ARG A 177 -13.92 42.87 -12.75
C ARG A 177 -15.19 42.81 -11.92
N ASP A 178 -15.82 43.95 -11.66
CA ASP A 178 -16.98 44.03 -10.78
C ASP A 178 -18.22 43.37 -11.39
N GLU A 179 -18.32 43.39 -12.72
CA GLU A 179 -19.40 42.73 -13.45
C GLU A 179 -19.25 41.23 -13.41
N ILE A 180 -18.05 40.68 -13.63
CA ILE A 180 -17.74 39.26 -13.50
C ILE A 180 -18.03 38.78 -12.07
N ILE A 181 -17.60 39.55 -11.08
CA ILE A 181 -17.82 39.22 -9.67
C ILE A 181 -19.32 39.11 -9.38
N ARG A 182 -20.12 40.08 -9.80
CA ARG A 182 -21.58 40.06 -9.62
C ARG A 182 -22.22 38.84 -10.29
N GLN A 183 -21.85 38.54 -11.52
CA GLN A 183 -22.38 37.37 -12.21
C GLN A 183 -22.01 36.03 -11.60
N VAL A 184 -20.79 35.92 -11.02
CA VAL A 184 -20.36 34.70 -10.35
C VAL A 184 -20.95 34.53 -8.96
N LYS A 185 -21.23 35.63 -8.27
CA LYS A 185 -21.75 35.63 -6.88
C LYS A 185 -23.26 35.63 -6.75
N GLY A 186 -23.98 36.17 -7.75
CA GLY A 186 -25.40 36.51 -7.64
C GLY A 186 -25.61 37.84 -6.90
N ASP A 187 -26.85 38.36 -6.96
CA ASP A 187 -27.19 39.73 -6.50
C ASP A 187 -27.36 39.89 -4.98
N GLU A 188 -27.01 38.90 -4.16
CA GLU A 188 -27.11 39.00 -2.70
C GLU A 188 -25.98 39.85 -2.09
N GLU A 189 -26.33 40.99 -1.55
CA GLU A 189 -25.43 42.04 -1.01
C GLU A 189 -24.55 41.68 0.17
N SER A 190 -24.78 40.55 0.85
CA SER A 190 -24.23 40.39 2.21
C SER A 190 -22.96 39.52 2.32
N THR A 191 -22.66 38.63 1.39
CA THR A 191 -21.38 37.88 1.43
C THR A 191 -21.04 37.31 0.06
N PRO A 192 -19.89 37.70 -0.49
CA PRO A 192 -19.47 37.31 -1.82
C PRO A 192 -18.90 35.88 -1.86
N LYS A 193 -19.74 34.88 -1.73
CA LYS A 193 -19.29 33.48 -1.77
C LYS A 193 -19.81 32.80 -3.03
N ILE A 194 -18.93 32.04 -3.68
CA ILE A 194 -19.28 31.17 -4.80
C ILE A 194 -20.40 30.17 -4.45
N GLN A 195 -20.63 29.95 -3.16
CA GLN A 195 -21.69 29.10 -2.60
C GLN A 195 -23.09 29.57 -2.93
N ASN A 196 -23.32 30.89 -3.03
CA ASN A 196 -24.67 31.41 -3.29
C ASN A 196 -25.19 30.91 -4.63
N LYS A 197 -24.27 30.67 -5.59
CA LYS A 197 -24.62 30.13 -6.91
C LYS A 197 -24.70 28.60 -6.95
N PHE A 198 -24.06 27.91 -5.99
CA PHE A 198 -23.99 26.45 -5.90
C PHE A 198 -24.51 25.96 -4.53
N PRO A 199 -25.80 26.16 -4.21
CA PRO A 199 -26.35 25.81 -2.88
C PRO A 199 -26.26 24.31 -2.56
N SER A 200 -26.11 23.47 -3.58
CA SER A 200 -25.99 22.02 -3.43
C SER A 200 -24.57 21.51 -3.13
N LEU A 201 -23.57 22.42 -2.98
CA LEU A 201 -22.21 22.02 -2.61
C LEU A 201 -22.18 21.51 -1.18
N LYS A 202 -21.75 20.26 -1.02
CA LYS A 202 -21.53 19.64 0.30
C LYS A 202 -20.17 20.06 0.90
N PRO A 203 -19.99 19.92 2.22
CA PRO A 203 -18.69 20.11 2.85
C PRO A 203 -17.63 19.21 2.19
N GLY A 204 -16.54 19.81 1.70
CA GLY A 204 -15.47 19.11 0.99
C GLY A 204 -15.54 19.14 -0.54
N GLU A 205 -16.68 19.49 -1.13
CA GLU A 205 -16.82 19.69 -2.57
C GLU A 205 -16.28 21.07 -2.99
N SER A 206 -15.80 21.18 -4.23
CA SER A 206 -15.16 22.38 -4.76
C SER A 206 -15.70 22.73 -6.16
N VAL A 207 -15.46 23.97 -6.57
CA VAL A 207 -15.75 24.47 -7.91
C VAL A 207 -14.44 24.82 -8.61
N PHE A 208 -14.25 24.32 -9.81
CA PHE A 208 -13.16 24.74 -10.69
C PHE A 208 -13.59 26.01 -11.42
N VAL A 209 -12.76 27.04 -11.42
CA VAL A 209 -12.95 28.24 -12.25
C VAL A 209 -11.78 28.37 -13.20
N GLY A 210 -12.07 28.35 -14.50
CA GLY A 210 -11.10 28.44 -15.59
C GLY A 210 -11.43 29.53 -16.60
N LEU A 211 -10.54 29.65 -17.59
CA LEU A 211 -10.60 30.69 -18.62
C LEU A 211 -10.72 30.03 -20.00
N PHE A 212 -11.62 30.57 -20.82
CA PHE A 212 -11.64 30.44 -22.28
C PHE A 212 -11.24 31.77 -22.90
N ILE A 213 -10.65 31.73 -24.06
CA ILE A 213 -10.29 32.92 -24.84
C ILE A 213 -10.81 32.66 -26.26
N ASP A 214 -11.62 33.59 -26.79
CA ASP A 214 -12.23 33.50 -28.12
C ASP A 214 -12.90 32.13 -28.39
N ASN A 215 -13.65 31.63 -27.40
CA ASN A 215 -14.31 30.32 -27.38
C ASN A 215 -13.39 29.09 -27.44
N LYS A 216 -12.10 29.25 -27.19
CA LYS A 216 -11.13 28.16 -27.15
C LYS A 216 -10.59 27.97 -25.75
N PRO A 217 -10.40 26.72 -25.28
CA PRO A 217 -9.71 26.46 -24.04
C PRO A 217 -8.25 26.93 -24.13
N ILE A 218 -7.66 27.27 -22.99
CA ILE A 218 -6.30 27.82 -22.94
C ILE A 218 -5.25 26.88 -23.53
N GLY A 219 -5.47 25.57 -23.49
CA GLY A 219 -4.57 24.56 -24.04
C GLY A 219 -4.42 24.62 -25.56
N ASP A 220 -5.38 25.23 -26.27
CA ASP A 220 -5.31 25.40 -27.71
C ASP A 220 -4.29 26.46 -28.13
N TYR A 221 -3.82 27.28 -27.18
CA TYR A 221 -2.84 28.31 -27.44
C TYR A 221 -1.42 27.84 -27.14
N GLU A 222 -0.54 27.93 -28.12
CA GLU A 222 0.88 27.53 -28.01
C GLU A 222 1.59 28.20 -26.85
N LEU A 223 1.26 29.44 -26.56
CA LEU A 223 1.76 30.21 -25.45
C LEU A 223 1.67 29.47 -24.13
N PHE A 224 0.46 28.98 -23.76
CA PHE A 224 0.24 28.29 -22.50
C PHE A 224 0.90 26.91 -22.48
N ARG A 225 0.99 26.24 -23.63
CA ARG A 225 1.69 24.95 -23.73
C ARG A 225 3.19 25.10 -23.46
N ARG A 226 3.83 26.09 -24.08
CA ARG A 226 5.24 26.40 -23.82
C ARG A 226 5.47 26.83 -22.38
N TYR A 227 4.57 27.65 -21.83
CA TYR A 227 4.66 28.08 -20.45
C TYR A 227 4.53 26.94 -19.45
N LEU A 228 3.66 25.95 -19.70
CA LEU A 228 3.59 24.75 -18.88
C LEU A 228 4.95 24.03 -18.79
N LEU A 229 5.61 23.81 -19.90
CA LEU A 229 6.93 23.17 -19.94
C LEU A 229 7.97 23.98 -19.17
N PHE A 230 7.98 25.29 -19.36
CA PHE A 230 8.87 26.21 -18.66
C PHE A 230 8.67 26.16 -17.14
N VAL A 231 7.44 26.23 -16.68
CA VAL A 231 7.10 26.22 -15.25
C VAL A 231 7.50 24.87 -14.60
N ARG A 232 7.28 23.77 -15.30
CA ARG A 232 7.70 22.43 -14.84
C ARG A 232 9.24 22.36 -14.72
N MET A 233 9.97 22.82 -15.71
CA MET A 233 11.43 22.89 -15.66
C MET A 233 11.89 23.77 -14.47
N ARG A 234 11.33 24.96 -14.32
CA ARG A 234 11.66 25.91 -13.24
C ARG A 234 11.41 25.30 -11.86
N ALA A 235 10.28 24.60 -11.68
CA ALA A 235 9.97 23.89 -10.44
C ALA A 235 10.99 22.79 -10.11
N GLY A 236 11.55 22.14 -11.13
CA GLY A 236 12.57 21.12 -10.97
C GLY A 236 13.97 21.64 -10.69
N ILE A 237 14.24 22.93 -10.95
CA ILE A 237 15.56 23.54 -10.71
C ILE A 237 15.67 24.11 -9.29
N GLN A 238 14.62 24.78 -8.79
CA GLN A 238 14.67 25.41 -7.49
C GLN A 238 13.29 25.42 -6.81
N LYS A 239 13.22 24.92 -5.60
CA LYS A 239 12.01 24.94 -4.80
C LYS A 239 11.66 26.36 -4.39
N GLY A 240 10.58 26.92 -4.97
CA GLY A 240 9.84 28.08 -4.47
C GLY A 240 10.64 29.30 -4.01
N SER A 241 11.89 29.51 -4.43
CA SER A 241 12.69 30.59 -3.89
C SER A 241 12.49 31.85 -4.69
N ASP A 242 12.27 32.95 -3.97
CA ASP A 242 12.26 34.30 -4.50
C ASP A 242 13.53 34.63 -5.31
N LYS A 243 14.59 33.88 -5.11
CA LYS A 243 15.85 34.02 -5.86
C LYS A 243 15.72 33.75 -7.36
N PHE A 244 14.72 32.96 -7.78
CA PHE A 244 14.50 32.60 -9.18
C PHE A 244 13.70 33.69 -9.93
N LYS A 245 12.85 34.43 -9.24
CA LYS A 245 12.01 35.49 -9.84
C LYS A 245 12.82 36.64 -10.47
N HIS A 246 14.10 36.76 -10.11
CA HIS A 246 14.93 37.89 -10.45
C HIS A 246 16.24 37.54 -11.15
N ARG A 247 16.42 36.28 -11.59
CA ARG A 247 17.67 35.83 -12.23
C ARG A 247 17.40 35.19 -13.59
N ASN A 248 18.33 35.41 -14.51
CA ASN A 248 18.34 34.71 -15.79
C ASN A 248 18.49 33.22 -15.53
N VAL A 249 17.65 32.37 -16.17
CA VAL A 249 17.69 30.91 -16.02
C VAL A 249 19.06 30.35 -16.39
N SER A 250 19.69 30.89 -17.44
CA SER A 250 21.03 30.48 -17.87
C SER A 250 22.07 30.70 -16.77
N ASP A 251 22.00 31.83 -16.06
CA ASP A 251 22.91 32.15 -14.96
C ASP A 251 22.72 31.18 -13.78
N VAL A 252 21.47 30.84 -13.47
CA VAL A 252 21.15 29.84 -12.42
C VAL A 252 21.65 28.45 -12.82
N ILE A 253 21.44 28.05 -14.06
CA ILE A 253 21.91 26.74 -14.58
C ILE A 253 23.44 26.67 -14.47
N ASN A 254 24.15 27.71 -14.87
CA ASN A 254 25.60 27.77 -14.77
C ASN A 254 26.10 27.81 -13.33
N GLN A 255 25.48 28.62 -12.47
CA GLN A 255 25.86 28.76 -11.06
C GLN A 255 25.69 27.45 -10.28
N LEU A 256 24.62 26.69 -10.58
CA LEU A 256 24.32 25.40 -9.92
C LEU A 256 24.98 24.22 -10.63
N ASN A 257 25.70 24.46 -11.73
CA ASN A 257 26.31 23.42 -12.56
C ASN A 257 25.32 22.29 -12.90
N LEU A 258 24.19 22.68 -13.50
CA LEU A 258 23.09 21.75 -13.78
C LEU A 258 23.26 21.00 -15.11
N ASN A 259 24.21 21.36 -15.96
CA ASN A 259 24.49 20.60 -17.18
C ASN A 259 25.34 19.37 -16.87
N GLY A 260 24.83 18.20 -17.23
CA GLY A 260 25.52 16.95 -16.94
C GLY A 260 24.89 15.72 -17.58
N ILE A 261 25.37 14.56 -17.19
CA ILE A 261 24.86 13.27 -17.66
C ILE A 261 23.77 12.81 -16.67
N CYS A 262 22.55 12.59 -17.17
CA CYS A 262 21.47 12.04 -16.37
C CYS A 262 21.80 10.60 -15.92
N PRO A 263 21.84 10.30 -14.62
CA PRO A 263 22.17 8.96 -14.14
C PRO A 263 21.10 7.92 -14.48
N SER A 264 19.92 8.36 -14.88
CA SER A 264 18.80 7.48 -15.19
C SER A 264 18.68 7.09 -16.66
N CYS A 265 19.09 7.96 -17.60
CA CYS A 265 19.03 7.69 -19.05
C CYS A 265 20.37 7.86 -19.77
N SER A 266 21.42 8.25 -19.04
CA SER A 266 22.80 8.48 -19.56
C SER A 266 22.90 9.55 -20.66
N LYS A 267 21.86 10.38 -20.87
CA LYS A 267 21.92 11.49 -21.81
C LYS A 267 22.53 12.74 -21.16
N LYS A 268 23.35 13.47 -21.93
CA LYS A 268 23.82 14.79 -21.56
C LYS A 268 22.69 15.78 -21.73
N SER A 269 22.28 16.45 -20.63
CA SER A 269 21.16 17.38 -20.62
C SER A 269 21.20 18.30 -19.41
N LEU A 270 20.28 19.27 -19.37
CA LEU A 270 19.97 20.00 -18.16
C LEU A 270 19.42 19.04 -17.11
N LEU A 271 20.00 19.07 -15.90
CA LEU A 271 19.60 18.22 -14.79
C LEU A 271 18.82 19.03 -13.76
N LEU A 272 17.70 18.49 -13.33
CA LEU A 272 16.84 19.03 -12.29
C LEU A 272 17.35 18.53 -10.93
N ASP A 273 17.67 19.43 -10.02
CA ASP A 273 18.08 19.10 -8.65
C ASP A 273 16.88 18.91 -7.72
N GLN A 274 15.72 19.45 -8.09
CA GLN A 274 14.43 19.35 -7.42
C GLN A 274 13.39 18.58 -8.26
N TRP A 275 13.83 17.58 -9.01
CA TRP A 275 12.96 16.82 -9.92
C TRP A 275 11.73 16.22 -9.23
N GLN A 276 11.78 16.00 -7.90
CA GLN A 276 10.63 15.53 -7.11
C GLN A 276 9.44 16.48 -7.20
N SER A 277 9.69 17.78 -7.31
CA SER A 277 8.64 18.78 -7.48
C SER A 277 7.93 18.65 -8.81
N THR A 278 8.63 18.21 -9.86
CA THR A 278 8.08 17.96 -11.20
C THR A 278 7.37 16.60 -11.28
N ALA A 279 7.99 15.57 -10.71
CA ALA A 279 7.47 14.22 -10.72
C ALA A 279 6.31 14.00 -9.73
N GLU A 280 6.17 14.87 -8.73
CA GLU A 280 5.13 14.79 -7.68
C GLU A 280 5.05 13.45 -6.94
N LEU A 281 6.18 12.74 -6.88
CA LEU A 281 6.31 11.52 -6.11
C LEU A 281 6.77 11.87 -4.70
N SER A 282 5.83 11.96 -3.76
CA SER A 282 6.08 12.44 -2.40
C SER A 282 7.12 11.63 -1.62
N PHE A 283 7.18 10.33 -1.88
CA PHE A 283 8.15 9.46 -1.24
C PHE A 283 9.61 9.69 -1.70
N TYR A 284 9.82 10.55 -2.69
CA TYR A 284 11.15 11.04 -3.09
C TYR A 284 11.43 12.46 -2.62
N GLN A 285 10.55 13.06 -1.81
CA GLN A 285 10.79 14.43 -1.31
C GLN A 285 11.84 14.42 -0.21
N THR A 286 12.81 15.31 -0.33
CA THR A 286 13.92 15.46 0.63
C THR A 286 13.50 15.96 2.01
N THR A 287 12.25 16.44 2.16
CA THR A 287 11.71 16.94 3.43
C THR A 287 11.13 15.82 4.31
N ASN A 288 10.99 14.62 3.80
CA ASN A 288 10.52 13.50 4.59
C ASN A 288 11.72 12.80 5.21
N GLU A 289 11.99 13.12 6.47
CA GLU A 289 13.14 12.60 7.24
C GLU A 289 13.20 11.07 7.33
N ASN A 290 12.08 10.41 7.07
CA ASN A 290 11.98 8.95 7.11
C ASN A 290 12.30 8.26 5.79
N HIS A 291 12.45 9.02 4.72
CA HIS A 291 12.85 8.45 3.44
C HIS A 291 14.31 8.12 3.47
N LEU A 292 14.55 6.83 3.63
CA LEU A 292 15.81 6.32 3.22
C LEU A 292 16.93 7.28 3.64
N SER A 293 17.26 7.32 4.90
CA SER A 293 18.48 8.03 5.33
C SER A 293 19.69 7.63 4.47
N TYR A 294 19.59 6.49 3.83
CA TYR A 294 20.47 6.01 2.77
C TYR A 294 20.23 6.63 1.40
N ALA A 295 19.02 6.95 1.06
CA ALA A 295 18.73 7.63 -0.19
C ALA A 295 19.06 9.11 -0.11
N PHE A 296 19.44 9.63 1.02
CA PHE A 296 19.93 11.00 1.09
C PHE A 296 21.10 11.21 0.12
N SER A 297 21.98 10.27 0.05
CA SER A 297 23.03 10.26 -0.98
C SER A 297 22.48 9.99 -2.38
N CYS A 298 21.40 9.22 -2.50
CA CYS A 298 20.76 8.91 -3.79
C CYS A 298 19.68 9.92 -4.18
N ALA A 299 19.00 10.56 -3.22
CA ALA A 299 18.08 11.69 -3.48
C ALA A 299 18.83 12.96 -3.91
N ALA A 300 20.14 13.01 -3.67
CA ALA A 300 21.00 14.05 -4.20
C ALA A 300 21.32 13.89 -5.69
N PHE A 301 20.93 12.78 -6.33
CA PHE A 301 21.12 12.65 -7.77
C PHE A 301 20.11 13.52 -8.53
N LYS A 302 20.62 14.15 -9.60
CA LYS A 302 19.85 15.03 -10.47
C LYS A 302 19.31 14.22 -11.64
N LEU A 303 18.08 14.51 -12.09
CA LEU A 303 17.47 13.89 -13.26
C LEU A 303 17.23 14.90 -14.38
N CYS A 304 17.28 14.48 -15.63
CA CYS A 304 16.80 15.32 -16.73
C CYS A 304 15.26 15.44 -16.69
N GLN A 305 14.74 16.49 -17.31
CA GLN A 305 13.30 16.74 -17.37
C GLN A 305 12.53 15.57 -17.97
N SER A 306 13.02 14.99 -19.05
CA SER A 306 12.40 13.84 -19.70
C SER A 306 12.18 12.66 -18.72
N CYS A 307 13.17 12.35 -17.87
CA CYS A 307 13.01 11.33 -16.85
C CYS A 307 12.03 11.74 -15.75
N ALA A 308 12.04 13.00 -15.32
CA ALA A 308 11.12 13.52 -14.32
C ALA A 308 9.67 13.54 -14.82
N ASP A 309 9.44 13.92 -16.07
CA ASP A 309 8.13 13.94 -16.69
C ASP A 309 7.55 12.53 -16.86
N LEU A 310 8.39 11.54 -17.17
CA LEU A 310 7.95 10.14 -17.21
C LEU A 310 7.53 9.61 -15.83
N LEU A 311 8.22 10.02 -14.77
CA LEU A 311 7.80 9.73 -13.39
C LEU A 311 6.48 10.41 -13.03
N PHE A 312 6.25 11.63 -13.52
CA PHE A 312 4.98 12.32 -13.36
C PHE A 312 3.82 11.56 -14.04
N ILE A 313 4.04 11.08 -15.27
CA ILE A 313 3.05 10.26 -16.00
C ILE A 313 2.69 9.02 -15.19
N PHE A 314 3.68 8.33 -14.61
CA PHE A 314 3.42 7.22 -13.72
C PHE A 314 2.54 7.62 -12.54
N LYS A 315 2.85 8.73 -11.88
CA LYS A 315 2.08 9.23 -10.74
C LYS A 315 0.63 9.52 -11.14
N GLN A 316 0.42 10.16 -12.28
CA GLN A 316 -0.92 10.58 -12.71
C GLN A 316 -1.80 9.41 -13.14
N HIS A 317 -1.23 8.43 -13.82
CA HIS A 317 -2.03 7.41 -14.51
C HIS A 317 -1.89 6.00 -13.94
N LEU A 318 -0.83 5.72 -13.18
CA LEU A 318 -0.50 4.35 -12.77
C LEU A 318 -0.38 4.16 -11.26
N LEU A 319 -0.01 5.20 -10.50
CA LEU A 319 0.29 5.05 -9.07
C LEU A 319 -0.88 4.43 -8.28
N GLU A 320 -2.08 4.91 -8.50
CA GLU A 320 -3.26 4.42 -7.79
C GLU A 320 -3.62 2.99 -8.21
N THR A 321 -3.57 2.72 -9.51
CA THR A 321 -3.87 1.39 -10.05
C THR A 321 -2.83 0.34 -9.66
N MET A 322 -1.56 0.74 -9.48
CA MET A 322 -0.46 -0.13 -9.04
C MET A 322 -0.45 -0.36 -7.53
N THR A 323 -1.24 0.38 -6.77
CA THR A 323 -1.32 0.23 -5.33
C THR A 323 -2.32 -0.83 -4.96
N ARG A 324 -1.90 -1.76 -4.12
CA ARG A 324 -2.71 -2.89 -3.62
C ARG A 324 -2.52 -3.04 -2.10
N ARG A 325 -3.35 -3.84 -1.49
CA ARG A 325 -3.18 -4.24 -0.09
C ARG A 325 -2.59 -5.64 -0.03
N LEU A 326 -1.55 -5.78 0.78
CA LEU A 326 -0.92 -7.04 1.14
C LEU A 326 -0.71 -7.06 2.65
N GLY A 327 -1.27 -8.04 3.35
CA GLY A 327 -1.21 -8.13 4.81
C GLY A 327 -1.84 -6.94 5.52
N GLY A 328 -2.93 -6.40 4.98
CA GLY A 328 -3.59 -5.20 5.53
C GLY A 328 -2.82 -3.89 5.30
N ASN A 329 -1.63 -3.95 4.67
CA ASN A 329 -0.79 -2.78 4.38
C ASN A 329 -0.86 -2.40 2.91
N GLU A 330 -0.76 -1.10 2.64
CA GLU A 330 -0.68 -0.61 1.28
C GLU A 330 0.68 -0.93 0.68
N CYS A 331 0.66 -1.47 -0.52
CA CYS A 331 1.83 -1.92 -1.25
C CYS A 331 1.75 -1.46 -2.70
N LEU A 332 2.79 -0.78 -3.16
CA LEU A 332 2.97 -0.47 -4.57
C LEU A 332 3.61 -1.68 -5.26
N VAL A 333 2.89 -2.25 -6.22
CA VAL A 333 3.31 -3.44 -6.96
C VAL A 333 3.82 -2.99 -8.32
N LEU A 334 5.11 -3.18 -8.58
CA LEU A 334 5.80 -2.70 -9.77
C LEU A 334 6.33 -3.90 -10.61
N PRO A 335 5.56 -4.41 -11.56
CA PRO A 335 6.10 -5.34 -12.55
C PRO A 335 7.17 -4.65 -13.40
N SER A 336 8.25 -5.35 -13.67
CA SER A 336 9.39 -4.85 -14.44
C SER A 336 9.79 -5.89 -15.48
N ILE A 337 10.16 -5.44 -16.67
CA ILE A 337 10.66 -6.30 -17.72
C ILE A 337 12.19 -6.22 -17.71
N LYS A 338 12.87 -7.32 -17.49
CA LYS A 338 14.34 -7.36 -17.49
C LYS A 338 14.91 -7.22 -18.90
N MET A 339 14.24 -7.79 -19.88
CA MET A 339 14.57 -7.64 -21.29
C MET A 339 13.33 -7.13 -22.02
N ILE A 340 13.41 -5.93 -22.58
CA ILE A 340 12.30 -5.36 -23.36
C ILE A 340 12.18 -6.20 -24.64
N PRO A 341 11.02 -6.84 -24.89
CA PRO A 341 10.80 -7.54 -26.14
C PRO A 341 11.01 -6.62 -27.32
N SER A 342 11.68 -7.08 -28.35
CA SER A 342 11.82 -6.35 -29.61
C SER A 342 10.52 -6.35 -30.41
N ASP A 343 9.67 -7.35 -30.18
CA ASP A 343 8.38 -7.49 -30.82
C ASP A 343 7.31 -6.63 -30.16
N GLU A 344 6.60 -5.88 -30.99
CA GLU A 344 5.47 -5.02 -30.58
C GLU A 344 4.32 -5.83 -29.97
N ASN A 345 4.04 -7.00 -30.54
CA ASN A 345 2.97 -7.87 -30.05
C ASN A 345 3.25 -8.39 -28.65
N GLU A 346 4.51 -8.70 -28.33
CA GLU A 346 4.89 -9.10 -26.99
C GLU A 346 4.77 -7.94 -26.00
N LYS A 347 5.15 -6.71 -26.39
CA LYS A 347 4.94 -5.51 -25.56
C LYS A 347 3.45 -5.29 -25.27
N LYS A 348 2.61 -5.38 -26.31
CA LYS A 348 1.15 -5.25 -26.17
C LYS A 348 0.57 -6.37 -25.31
N ARG A 349 1.01 -7.63 -25.48
CA ARG A 349 0.58 -8.75 -24.64
C ARG A 349 0.97 -8.54 -23.19
N PHE A 350 2.20 -8.13 -22.93
CA PHE A 350 2.65 -7.84 -21.58
C PHE A 350 1.81 -6.75 -20.94
N TYR A 351 1.58 -5.62 -21.64
CA TYR A 351 0.77 -4.54 -21.11
C TYR A 351 -0.70 -4.94 -20.94
N ASN A 352 -1.26 -5.71 -21.85
CA ASN A 352 -2.62 -6.24 -21.72
C ASN A 352 -2.75 -7.16 -20.50
N ASN A 353 -1.76 -8.00 -20.24
CA ASN A 353 -1.73 -8.82 -19.03
C ASN A 353 -1.65 -7.95 -17.77
N LEU A 354 -0.82 -6.92 -17.78
CA LEU A 354 -0.79 -5.93 -16.69
C LEU A 354 -2.15 -5.26 -16.52
N ARG A 355 -2.77 -4.79 -17.60
CA ARG A 355 -4.10 -4.16 -17.56
C ARG A 355 -5.17 -5.11 -17.05
N ALA A 356 -5.15 -6.36 -17.45
CA ALA A 356 -6.08 -7.38 -16.95
C ALA A 356 -5.93 -7.60 -15.44
N LEU A 357 -4.71 -7.47 -14.90
CA LEU A 357 -4.46 -7.47 -13.45
C LEU A 357 -5.17 -6.32 -12.73
N TRP A 358 -5.30 -5.16 -13.39
CA TRP A 358 -5.88 -3.94 -12.79
C TRP A 358 -7.36 -3.71 -13.10
N ASN A 359 -7.85 -4.09 -14.28
CA ASN A 359 -9.24 -3.88 -14.68
C ASN A 359 -10.24 -4.84 -14.04
N SER A 360 -9.79 -5.84 -13.32
CA SER A 360 -10.67 -6.75 -12.58
C SER A 360 -11.36 -6.12 -11.37
N ASP A 361 -11.05 -4.85 -11.06
CA ASP A 361 -11.60 -4.11 -9.93
C ASP A 361 -13.00 -3.52 -10.16
N ASN A 362 -13.55 -3.62 -11.37
CA ASN A 362 -14.89 -3.11 -11.66
C ASN A 362 -16.04 -3.96 -11.12
N THR A 363 -15.76 -5.08 -10.49
CA THR A 363 -16.72 -5.82 -9.69
C THR A 363 -16.37 -5.62 -8.23
N ASN A 364 -17.31 -5.21 -7.39
CA ASN A 364 -17.22 -4.91 -5.96
C ASN A 364 -16.60 -6.03 -5.06
N ILE A 365 -15.85 -6.95 -5.64
CA ILE A 365 -15.10 -8.00 -4.96
C ILE A 365 -13.64 -7.56 -4.98
N GLU A 366 -13.13 -7.08 -3.85
CA GLU A 366 -11.69 -6.85 -3.68
C GLU A 366 -10.92 -8.11 -4.11
N PRO A 367 -9.93 -7.97 -5.02
CA PRO A 367 -9.13 -9.11 -5.42
C PRO A 367 -8.39 -9.62 -4.18
N THR A 368 -8.53 -10.89 -3.90
CA THR A 368 -7.81 -11.53 -2.81
C THR A 368 -6.31 -11.50 -3.09
N GLU A 369 -5.47 -11.38 -2.06
CA GLU A 369 -4.00 -11.38 -2.21
C GLU A 369 -3.53 -12.59 -3.01
N ASN A 370 -4.10 -13.77 -2.76
CA ASN A 370 -3.79 -14.98 -3.51
C ASN A 370 -4.06 -14.81 -5.01
N ARG A 371 -5.19 -14.21 -5.41
CA ARG A 371 -5.46 -13.91 -6.83
C ARG A 371 -4.45 -12.97 -7.44
N LEU A 372 -4.06 -11.94 -6.70
CA LEU A 372 -3.02 -11.00 -7.15
C LEU A 372 -1.70 -11.74 -7.39
N LEU A 373 -1.23 -12.51 -6.42
CA LEU A 373 0.00 -13.26 -6.51
C LEU A 373 -0.04 -14.31 -7.62
N PHE A 374 -1.15 -15.03 -7.75
CA PHE A 374 -1.34 -16.00 -8.85
C PHE A 374 -1.25 -15.33 -10.22
N ARG A 375 -1.92 -14.19 -10.41
CA ARG A 375 -1.88 -13.44 -11.67
C ARG A 375 -0.49 -12.87 -11.96
N LEU A 376 0.18 -12.30 -10.95
CA LEU A 376 1.56 -11.85 -11.09
C LEU A 376 2.49 -13.02 -11.43
N GLY A 377 2.19 -14.20 -10.92
CA GLY A 377 2.90 -15.44 -11.27
C GLY A 377 2.76 -15.89 -12.72
N GLN A 378 1.72 -15.41 -13.44
CA GLN A 378 1.55 -15.67 -14.88
C GLN A 378 2.35 -14.72 -15.77
N LEU A 379 3.07 -13.75 -15.21
CA LEU A 379 3.95 -12.90 -15.99
C LEU A 379 5.06 -13.72 -16.64
N PRO A 380 5.57 -13.28 -17.80
CA PRO A 380 6.66 -13.97 -18.48
C PRO A 380 7.90 -14.12 -17.60
N SER A 381 8.69 -15.15 -17.83
CA SER A 381 9.92 -15.43 -17.06
C SER A 381 10.97 -14.31 -17.12
N TYR A 382 10.92 -13.44 -18.14
CA TYR A 382 11.78 -12.27 -18.25
C TYR A 382 11.26 -11.05 -17.45
N ALA A 383 10.12 -11.17 -16.82
CA ALA A 383 9.57 -10.14 -15.90
C ALA A 383 9.99 -10.43 -14.46
N THR A 384 10.01 -9.39 -13.64
CA THR A 384 10.12 -9.47 -12.20
C THR A 384 9.10 -8.53 -11.58
N VAL A 385 8.87 -8.66 -10.28
CA VAL A 385 7.95 -7.78 -9.55
C VAL A 385 8.68 -7.18 -8.36
N THR A 386 8.60 -5.86 -8.23
CA THR A 386 9.08 -5.14 -7.05
C THR A 386 7.88 -4.79 -6.18
N PHE A 387 7.91 -5.19 -4.92
CA PHE A 387 6.92 -4.82 -3.91
C PHE A 387 7.50 -3.71 -3.04
N VAL A 388 6.74 -2.60 -2.94
CA VAL A 388 7.14 -1.43 -2.15
C VAL A 388 6.06 -1.19 -1.11
N PHE A 389 6.31 -1.59 0.13
CA PHE A 389 5.42 -1.32 1.25
C PHE A 389 5.64 0.09 1.77
N GLY A 390 4.55 0.79 1.99
CA GLY A 390 4.59 2.16 2.43
C GLY A 390 3.30 2.61 3.11
N ASN A 391 3.32 3.85 3.59
CA ASN A 391 2.15 4.46 4.20
C ASN A 391 1.53 5.48 3.25
N TYR A 392 0.23 5.33 3.04
CA TYR A 392 -0.57 6.33 2.36
C TYR A 392 -1.20 7.27 3.37
N ILE A 393 -0.98 8.55 3.17
CA ILE A 393 -1.64 9.59 3.95
C ILE A 393 -2.65 10.34 3.08
N THR A 394 -3.73 10.78 3.71
CA THR A 394 -4.67 11.71 3.10
C THR A 394 -4.20 13.12 3.40
N VAL A 395 -3.79 13.85 2.37
CA VAL A 395 -3.25 15.21 2.51
C VAL A 395 -4.39 16.21 2.47
N GLY A 396 -4.54 16.99 3.56
CA GLY A 396 -5.47 18.11 3.68
C GLY A 396 -6.88 17.73 4.15
N LYS A 397 -7.54 18.64 4.85
CA LYS A 397 -8.89 18.45 5.41
C LYS A 397 -10.00 18.31 4.36
N SER A 398 -9.72 18.65 3.11
CA SER A 398 -10.68 18.66 2.01
C SER A 398 -10.22 17.86 0.77
N GLN A 399 -9.10 17.17 0.84
CA GLN A 399 -8.54 16.46 -0.31
C GLN A 399 -8.49 14.96 -0.02
N ASN A 400 -9.32 14.19 -0.70
CA ASN A 400 -9.26 12.72 -0.72
C ASN A 400 -8.06 12.20 -1.53
N VAL A 401 -6.99 12.98 -1.67
CA VAL A 401 -5.80 12.55 -2.40
C VAL A 401 -4.99 11.65 -1.49
N ARG A 402 -5.02 10.38 -1.80
CA ARG A 402 -4.10 9.40 -1.22
C ARG A 402 -2.70 9.67 -1.75
N ARG A 403 -1.75 9.74 -0.85
CA ARG A 403 -0.35 10.00 -1.18
C ARG A 403 0.53 8.99 -0.46
N LEU A 404 1.34 8.26 -1.20
CA LEU A 404 2.37 7.42 -0.60
C LEU A 404 3.44 8.34 0.00
N ASP A 405 3.51 8.38 1.32
CA ASP A 405 4.34 9.34 2.04
C ASP A 405 5.64 8.72 2.56
N GLU A 406 5.58 7.48 3.01
CA GLU A 406 6.76 6.76 3.51
C GLU A 406 6.93 5.43 2.78
N LEU A 407 8.20 5.10 2.49
CA LEU A 407 8.61 3.77 2.07
C LEU A 407 9.13 3.01 3.30
N ASN A 408 8.53 1.89 3.61
CA ASN A 408 8.92 1.10 4.77
C ASN A 408 9.88 -0.03 4.38
N ILE A 409 9.45 -0.89 3.45
CA ILE A 409 10.20 -2.06 3.02
C ILE A 409 10.09 -2.19 1.50
N ILE A 410 11.19 -2.55 0.85
CA ILE A 410 11.23 -2.82 -0.59
C ILE A 410 11.73 -4.24 -0.83
N PHE A 411 10.96 -5.00 -1.59
CA PHE A 411 11.35 -6.32 -2.10
C PHE A 411 11.52 -6.25 -3.61
N PRO A 412 12.73 -5.97 -4.10
CA PRO A 412 12.97 -5.85 -5.53
C PRO A 412 13.06 -7.22 -6.19
N ASP A 413 12.75 -7.28 -7.47
CA ASP A 413 13.05 -8.39 -8.36
C ASP A 413 12.51 -9.77 -7.95
N VAL A 414 11.33 -9.83 -7.36
CA VAL A 414 10.66 -11.10 -7.04
C VAL A 414 10.24 -11.79 -8.35
N LEU A 415 10.58 -13.07 -8.49
CA LEU A 415 10.28 -13.84 -9.68
C LEU A 415 8.80 -14.23 -9.77
N PRO A 416 8.17 -14.18 -10.95
CA PRO A 416 6.79 -14.64 -11.15
C PRO A 416 6.59 -16.10 -10.72
N SER A 417 7.55 -16.98 -11.03
CA SER A 417 7.48 -18.39 -10.59
C SER A 417 7.41 -18.53 -9.09
N ARG A 418 8.10 -17.65 -8.34
CA ARG A 418 8.03 -17.61 -6.89
C ARG A 418 6.66 -17.15 -6.41
N LEU A 419 6.05 -16.17 -7.06
CA LEU A 419 4.71 -15.69 -6.72
C LEU A 419 3.65 -16.77 -6.95
N SER A 420 3.77 -17.57 -8.02
CA SER A 420 2.94 -18.76 -8.23
C SER A 420 3.10 -19.79 -7.11
N GLN A 421 4.34 -20.05 -6.68
CA GLN A 421 4.59 -20.96 -5.57
C GLN A 421 3.94 -20.48 -4.27
N ILE A 422 4.04 -19.18 -3.97
CA ILE A 422 3.42 -18.56 -2.79
C ILE A 422 1.89 -18.71 -2.85
N ALA A 423 1.28 -18.38 -3.99
CA ALA A 423 -0.16 -18.50 -4.17
C ALA A 423 -0.67 -19.95 -3.99
N ASN A 424 0.04 -20.91 -4.55
CA ASN A 424 -0.27 -22.33 -4.39
C ASN A 424 -0.09 -22.78 -2.93
N ALA A 425 1.01 -22.39 -2.29
CA ALA A 425 1.26 -22.72 -0.89
C ALA A 425 0.19 -22.13 0.05
N MET A 426 -0.32 -20.92 -0.21
CA MET A 426 -1.44 -20.34 0.54
C MET A 426 -2.71 -21.20 0.41
N GLN A 427 -3.04 -21.63 -0.80
CA GLN A 427 -4.21 -22.47 -1.05
C GLN A 427 -4.05 -23.86 -0.40
N GLU A 428 -2.89 -24.48 -0.54
CA GLU A 428 -2.57 -25.75 0.09
C GLU A 428 -2.62 -25.66 1.61
N THR A 429 -2.10 -24.57 2.18
CA THR A 429 -2.14 -24.31 3.62
C THR A 429 -3.56 -24.22 4.13
N ASN A 430 -4.44 -23.47 3.45
CA ASN A 430 -5.85 -23.39 3.84
C ASN A 430 -6.55 -24.76 3.81
N THR A 431 -6.32 -25.50 2.74
CA THR A 431 -6.88 -26.86 2.61
C THR A 431 -6.35 -27.78 3.72
N TYR A 432 -5.06 -27.71 4.00
CA TYR A 432 -4.40 -28.53 5.00
C TYR A 432 -4.86 -28.19 6.42
N LEU A 433 -4.91 -26.92 6.77
CA LEU A 433 -5.40 -26.46 8.07
C LEU A 433 -6.87 -26.79 8.28
N ASN A 434 -7.73 -26.62 7.26
CA ASN A 434 -9.13 -27.02 7.35
C ASN A 434 -9.28 -28.52 7.65
N LYS A 435 -8.47 -29.36 7.02
CA LYS A 435 -8.43 -30.79 7.32
C LYS A 435 -7.94 -31.07 8.75
N MET A 436 -6.90 -30.39 9.21
CA MET A 436 -6.43 -30.50 10.61
C MET A 436 -7.50 -30.06 11.61
N TRP A 437 -8.18 -28.93 11.35
CA TRP A 437 -9.21 -28.39 12.24
C TRP A 437 -10.45 -29.28 12.27
N SER A 438 -10.81 -29.94 11.17
CA SER A 438 -11.93 -30.91 11.17
C SER A 438 -11.69 -32.05 12.13
N LEU A 439 -10.44 -32.44 12.37
CA LEU A 439 -10.09 -33.46 13.36
C LEU A 439 -10.42 -33.04 14.79
N THR A 440 -10.35 -31.73 15.09
CA THR A 440 -10.69 -31.19 16.43
C THR A 440 -12.19 -31.03 16.65
N GLY A 441 -12.99 -30.97 15.58
CA GLY A 441 -14.42 -30.69 15.65
C GLY A 441 -14.77 -29.23 15.92
N ARG A 442 -13.79 -28.31 15.84
CA ARG A 442 -14.00 -26.85 15.98
C ARG A 442 -13.81 -26.12 14.65
N ASN A 443 -14.62 -25.05 14.45
CA ASN A 443 -14.31 -24.03 13.46
C ASN A 443 -13.25 -23.07 14.03
N TRP A 444 -12.01 -23.22 13.60
CA TRP A 444 -10.95 -22.32 13.97
C TRP A 444 -10.84 -21.19 12.94
N ASN A 445 -10.89 -19.93 13.42
CA ASN A 445 -10.73 -18.74 12.56
C ASN A 445 -9.25 -18.40 12.32
N CYS A 446 -8.35 -19.35 12.53
CA CYS A 446 -6.90 -19.13 12.41
C CYS A 446 -6.31 -19.58 11.08
N THR A 447 -7.13 -19.73 10.05
CA THR A 447 -6.69 -20.04 8.69
C THR A 447 -6.23 -18.79 7.97
N TRP A 448 -5.41 -18.96 6.93
CA TRP A 448 -5.14 -17.91 5.98
C TRP A 448 -6.46 -17.41 5.41
N ASN A 449 -6.81 -16.15 5.76
CA ASN A 449 -8.01 -15.56 5.22
C ASN A 449 -7.76 -15.18 3.75
N VAL A 450 -8.68 -15.56 2.87
CA VAL A 450 -8.59 -15.26 1.43
C VAL A 450 -8.51 -13.76 1.13
N ARG A 451 -8.87 -12.89 2.07
CA ARG A 451 -8.82 -11.43 1.92
C ARG A 451 -7.54 -10.76 2.45
N ASP A 452 -6.92 -11.37 3.46
CA ASP A 452 -5.79 -10.78 4.22
C ASP A 452 -4.73 -11.83 4.53
N ASP A 453 -4.22 -12.51 3.51
CA ASP A 453 -3.35 -13.67 3.68
C ASP A 453 -2.07 -13.38 4.46
N PHE A 454 -1.43 -12.23 4.23
CA PHE A 454 -0.26 -11.80 5.00
C PHE A 454 -0.60 -11.13 6.33
N GLN A 455 -1.88 -10.94 6.66
CA GLN A 455 -2.31 -10.45 7.97
C GLN A 455 -1.86 -11.39 9.09
N LEU A 456 -1.61 -12.66 8.77
CA LEU A 456 -1.05 -13.63 9.72
C LEU A 456 0.24 -13.13 10.37
N LEU A 457 1.17 -12.56 9.59
CA LEU A 457 2.43 -12.04 10.11
C LEU A 457 2.19 -10.87 11.09
N GLN A 458 1.21 -10.02 10.79
CA GLN A 458 0.84 -8.95 11.72
C GLN A 458 0.20 -9.49 12.99
N ASN A 459 -0.68 -10.47 12.89
CA ASN A 459 -1.31 -11.10 14.03
C ASN A 459 -0.29 -11.80 14.93
N LEU A 460 0.80 -12.34 14.36
CA LEU A 460 1.88 -12.97 15.10
C LEU A 460 2.81 -11.97 15.78
N PHE A 461 3.22 -10.93 15.06
CA PHE A 461 4.28 -10.04 15.52
C PHE A 461 3.78 -8.69 16.01
N HIS A 462 2.48 -8.41 15.81
CA HIS A 462 1.81 -7.22 16.32
C HIS A 462 0.36 -7.51 16.74
N PRO A 463 0.15 -8.41 17.71
CA PRO A 463 -1.18 -8.80 18.13
C PRO A 463 -1.97 -7.63 18.75
N SER A 464 -3.28 -7.65 18.58
CA SER A 464 -4.19 -6.56 19.00
C SER A 464 -4.20 -6.28 20.51
N TRP A 465 -3.89 -7.28 21.34
CA TRP A 465 -3.82 -7.12 22.80
C TRP A 465 -2.55 -6.39 23.30
N ASP A 466 -1.54 -6.25 22.45
CA ASP A 466 -0.29 -5.50 22.74
C ASP A 466 -0.46 -4.00 22.45
N GLU A 467 -1.64 -3.57 22.04
CA GLU A 467 -1.93 -2.17 21.80
C GLU A 467 -1.94 -1.38 23.11
N ASP A 468 -0.98 -0.45 23.22
CA ASP A 468 -0.99 0.57 24.26
C ASP A 468 -2.31 1.38 24.14
N LYS A 469 -3.31 1.06 24.98
CA LYS A 469 -4.64 1.70 24.98
C LYS A 469 -4.59 3.22 25.18
N LYS A 470 -3.39 3.77 25.46
CA LYS A 470 -3.15 5.19 25.71
C LYS A 470 -2.79 6.03 24.47
N SER A 471 -2.45 5.44 23.35
CA SER A 471 -2.14 6.22 22.15
C SER A 471 -3.43 6.66 21.45
N LYS A 472 -3.84 7.92 21.67
CA LYS A 472 -4.94 8.59 20.93
C LYS A 472 -4.63 8.81 19.43
N ASP A 473 -3.42 8.56 19.02
CA ASP A 473 -2.97 8.80 17.66
C ASP A 473 -3.14 7.54 16.78
N LYS A 474 -4.28 7.45 16.11
CA LYS A 474 -4.61 6.36 15.18
C LYS A 474 -3.59 6.19 14.04
N ASN A 475 -2.88 7.25 13.68
CA ASN A 475 -1.87 7.22 12.63
C ASN A 475 -0.58 6.56 13.13
N ARG A 476 -0.17 6.82 14.37
CA ARG A 476 1.01 6.18 14.98
C ARG A 476 0.88 4.66 15.09
N LYS A 477 -0.34 4.13 15.24
CA LYS A 477 -0.63 2.69 15.31
C LYS A 477 -0.33 1.95 13.99
N ARG A 478 -0.64 2.56 12.84
CA ARG A 478 -0.36 1.99 11.50
C ARG A 478 1.14 1.94 11.18
N TYR A 479 1.92 2.89 11.69
CA TYR A 479 3.36 3.01 11.40
C TYR A 479 4.24 1.95 12.08
N LYS A 480 3.78 1.35 13.18
CA LYS A 480 4.59 0.40 13.95
C LYS A 480 4.65 -1.02 13.33
N SER A 481 3.62 -1.41 12.56
CA SER A 481 3.46 -2.81 12.17
C SER A 481 4.49 -3.32 11.15
N LEU A 482 4.88 -2.51 10.17
CA LEU A 482 5.83 -2.94 9.13
C LEU A 482 7.31 -2.71 9.48
N ARG A 483 7.59 -2.01 10.57
CA ARG A 483 8.98 -1.76 11.03
C ARG A 483 9.53 -2.84 11.95
N ARG A 484 8.79 -3.94 12.19
CA ARG A 484 9.33 -5.05 13.00
C ARG A 484 10.27 -5.90 12.15
N PRO A 485 11.50 -6.11 12.60
CA PRO A 485 12.50 -6.90 11.88
C PRO A 485 12.02 -8.31 11.52
N GLU A 486 11.18 -8.90 12.39
CA GLU A 486 10.61 -10.23 12.21
C GLU A 486 9.72 -10.27 10.98
N ILE A 487 8.77 -9.33 10.82
CA ILE A 487 7.88 -9.28 9.65
C ILE A 487 8.71 -9.15 8.37
N GLU A 488 9.69 -8.26 8.35
CA GLU A 488 10.57 -8.10 7.18
C GLU A 488 11.33 -9.40 6.87
N ARG A 489 11.87 -10.07 7.88
CA ARG A 489 12.60 -11.33 7.70
C ARG A 489 11.72 -12.41 7.11
N TYR A 490 10.49 -12.61 7.63
CA TYR A 490 9.57 -13.60 7.08
C TYR A 490 9.09 -13.24 5.68
N LEU A 491 8.82 -11.97 5.39
CA LEU A 491 8.49 -11.55 4.02
C LEU A 491 9.67 -11.79 3.07
N ARG A 492 10.93 -11.55 3.49
CA ARG A 492 12.11 -11.90 2.69
C ARG A 492 12.20 -13.40 2.45
N ALA A 493 12.01 -14.20 3.47
CA ALA A 493 12.00 -15.65 3.35
C ALA A 493 10.92 -16.11 2.37
N ILE A 494 9.71 -15.55 2.46
CA ILE A 494 8.60 -15.88 1.57
C ILE A 494 8.90 -15.46 0.13
N PHE A 495 9.30 -14.22 -0.12
CA PHE A 495 9.50 -13.71 -1.49
C PHE A 495 10.75 -14.25 -2.17
N TYR A 496 11.81 -14.55 -1.43
CA TYR A 496 13.08 -15.00 -2.02
C TYR A 496 13.42 -16.47 -1.79
N GLY A 497 12.53 -17.21 -1.12
CA GLY A 497 12.76 -18.64 -0.91
C GLY A 497 13.83 -18.94 0.15
N GLN A 498 14.06 -18.04 1.09
CA GLN A 498 15.01 -18.28 2.18
C GLN A 498 14.42 -19.29 3.17
N GLU A 499 15.25 -20.16 3.66
CA GLU A 499 14.87 -21.14 4.66
C GLU A 499 14.72 -20.49 6.03
N VAL A 500 13.74 -20.97 6.81
CA VAL A 500 13.48 -20.58 8.19
C VAL A 500 13.31 -21.84 9.01
N SER A 501 13.96 -21.92 10.16
CA SER A 501 13.83 -23.07 11.04
C SER A 501 12.59 -22.96 11.95
N HIS A 502 12.04 -24.08 12.35
CA HIS A 502 10.97 -24.10 13.36
C HIS A 502 11.45 -23.53 14.71
N ARG A 503 12.77 -23.59 14.99
CA ARG A 503 13.40 -22.98 16.19
C ARG A 503 13.32 -21.45 16.10
N GLU A 504 13.68 -20.87 14.97
CA GLU A 504 13.57 -19.42 14.76
C GLU A 504 12.11 -18.94 14.88
N ILE A 505 11.15 -19.69 14.33
CA ILE A 505 9.72 -19.37 14.49
C ILE A 505 9.34 -19.38 15.99
N ALA A 506 9.75 -20.38 16.74
CA ALA A 506 9.44 -20.47 18.16
C ALA A 506 10.06 -19.33 18.98
N GLU A 507 11.34 -18.99 18.72
CA GLU A 507 12.02 -17.88 19.39
C GLU A 507 11.36 -16.53 19.10
N ASP A 508 11.04 -16.27 17.84
CA ASP A 508 10.41 -15.00 17.43
C ASP A 508 8.99 -14.84 17.97
N CYS A 509 8.24 -15.95 18.03
CA CYS A 509 6.88 -15.93 18.55
C CYS A 509 6.82 -15.90 20.08
N TYR A 510 7.91 -16.27 20.78
CA TYR A 510 7.92 -16.42 22.23
C TYR A 510 7.50 -15.16 23.02
N PRO A 511 7.99 -13.93 22.72
CA PRO A 511 7.57 -12.75 23.47
C PRO A 511 6.06 -12.48 23.39
N ASN A 512 5.47 -12.71 22.21
CA ASN A 512 4.04 -12.52 22.01
C ASN A 512 3.20 -13.69 22.56
N LEU A 513 3.77 -14.90 22.63
CA LEU A 513 3.17 -16.03 23.32
C LEU A 513 3.00 -15.72 24.82
N LEU A 514 4.04 -15.13 25.44
CA LEU A 514 3.96 -14.67 26.84
C LEU A 514 2.91 -13.56 27.03
N SER A 515 2.82 -12.64 26.08
CA SER A 515 1.81 -11.57 26.10
C SER A 515 0.40 -12.15 25.98
N ALA A 516 0.18 -13.08 25.05
CA ALA A 516 -1.09 -13.78 24.86
C ALA A 516 -1.51 -14.57 26.11
N PHE A 517 -0.56 -15.24 26.75
CA PHE A 517 -0.79 -15.94 28.02
C PHE A 517 -1.25 -14.98 29.12
N LYS A 518 -0.55 -13.83 29.28
CA LYS A 518 -0.92 -12.81 30.26
C LYS A 518 -2.31 -12.24 29.98
N ALA A 519 -2.67 -11.99 28.73
CA ALA A 519 -3.98 -11.53 28.32
C ALA A 519 -5.07 -12.57 28.68
N SER A 520 -4.85 -13.85 28.32
CA SER A 520 -5.79 -14.93 28.65
C SER A 520 -5.99 -15.12 30.16
N ARG A 521 -4.93 -14.91 30.95
CA ARG A 521 -5.02 -14.97 32.42
C ARG A 521 -5.78 -13.78 33.01
N SER A 522 -5.69 -12.60 32.42
CA SER A 522 -6.38 -11.39 32.90
C SER A 522 -7.89 -11.46 32.70
N GLY A 523 -8.34 -12.11 31.61
CA GLY A 523 -9.74 -12.42 31.31
C GLY A 523 -10.71 -11.23 31.35
N LYS A 524 -10.21 -9.99 31.17
CA LYS A 524 -10.99 -8.75 31.30
C LYS A 524 -12.06 -8.62 30.22
N ASP A 525 -11.75 -9.06 29.01
CA ASP A 525 -12.65 -9.01 27.86
C ASP A 525 -12.81 -10.42 27.27
N ASP A 526 -13.92 -10.71 26.56
CA ASP A 526 -14.13 -12.02 25.93
C ASP A 526 -13.05 -12.35 24.88
N ASN A 527 -12.49 -11.34 24.22
CA ASN A 527 -11.37 -11.53 23.29
C ASN A 527 -10.09 -11.97 24.00
N ASP A 528 -9.86 -11.50 25.22
CA ASP A 528 -8.66 -11.84 26.02
C ASP A 528 -8.70 -13.32 26.45
N LYS A 529 -9.85 -13.89 26.73
CA LYS A 529 -9.99 -15.31 27.15
C LYS A 529 -9.44 -16.30 26.13
N TYR A 530 -9.51 -15.94 24.84
CA TYR A 530 -9.07 -16.80 23.73
C TYR A 530 -7.74 -16.35 23.11
N ALA A 531 -7.09 -15.32 23.68
CA ALA A 531 -5.88 -14.73 23.11
C ALA A 531 -4.78 -15.79 22.87
N LEU A 532 -4.52 -16.65 23.85
CA LEU A 532 -3.52 -17.70 23.73
C LEU A 532 -3.89 -18.74 22.67
N SER A 533 -5.12 -19.25 22.67
CA SER A 533 -5.57 -20.23 21.68
C SER A 533 -5.49 -19.69 20.25
N ASN A 534 -5.94 -18.45 20.05
CA ASN A 534 -5.88 -17.80 18.74
C ASN A 534 -4.43 -17.59 18.30
N TYR A 535 -3.57 -17.14 19.21
CA TYR A 535 -2.16 -16.94 18.90
C TYR A 535 -1.46 -18.24 18.50
N ILE A 536 -1.70 -19.31 19.22
CA ILE A 536 -1.17 -20.64 18.90
C ILE A 536 -1.65 -21.13 17.53
N GLY A 537 -2.93 -20.88 17.19
CA GLY A 537 -3.45 -21.16 15.85
C GLY A 537 -2.70 -20.38 14.75
N HIS A 538 -2.34 -19.13 15.00
CA HIS A 538 -1.53 -18.36 14.05
C HIS A 538 -0.11 -18.90 13.93
N VAL A 539 0.53 -19.32 15.03
CA VAL A 539 1.87 -19.96 15.00
C VAL A 539 1.83 -21.22 14.16
N LEU A 540 0.82 -22.09 14.38
CA LEU A 540 0.64 -23.31 13.58
C LEU A 540 0.44 -22.97 12.10
N SER A 541 -0.37 -21.95 11.80
CA SER A 541 -0.63 -21.53 10.42
C SER A 541 0.67 -21.11 9.73
N LEU A 542 1.56 -20.38 10.41
CA LEU A 542 2.86 -19.99 9.86
C LEU A 542 3.75 -21.23 9.62
N ILE A 543 3.83 -22.15 10.57
CA ILE A 543 4.63 -23.37 10.43
C ILE A 543 4.15 -24.20 9.23
N VAL A 544 2.85 -24.41 9.11
CA VAL A 544 2.26 -25.16 7.97
C VAL A 544 2.53 -24.45 6.65
N PHE A 545 2.36 -23.12 6.61
CA PHE A 545 2.61 -22.35 5.40
C PHE A 545 4.07 -22.44 4.94
N MET A 546 5.02 -22.30 5.86
CA MET A 546 6.45 -22.41 5.55
C MET A 546 6.82 -23.83 5.10
N ASP A 547 6.17 -24.87 5.67
CA ASP A 547 6.33 -26.26 5.23
C ASP A 547 5.79 -26.44 3.78
N LYS A 548 4.58 -25.95 3.48
CA LYS A 548 4.01 -26.01 2.11
C LYS A 548 4.81 -25.21 1.09
N LEU A 549 5.37 -24.09 1.51
CA LEU A 549 6.25 -23.28 0.68
C LEU A 549 7.66 -23.90 0.49
N LYS A 550 7.95 -25.01 1.21
CA LYS A 550 9.26 -25.67 1.23
C LYS A 550 10.39 -24.78 1.73
N ASN A 551 10.05 -23.84 2.60
CA ASN A 551 11.00 -22.92 3.25
C ASN A 551 11.27 -23.31 4.71
N LEU A 552 10.59 -24.31 5.25
CA LEU A 552 10.80 -24.77 6.62
C LEU A 552 11.96 -25.76 6.65
N ASN A 553 12.97 -25.48 7.45
CA ASN A 553 14.09 -26.39 7.73
C ASN A 553 14.23 -26.67 9.23
N GLY A 554 15.31 -27.35 9.62
CA GLY A 554 15.63 -27.65 11.02
C GLY A 554 15.17 -29.02 11.48
N PHE A 555 14.59 -29.81 10.56
CA PHE A 555 14.47 -31.24 10.79
C PHE A 555 15.80 -31.87 10.38
N GLU A 556 16.62 -32.26 11.36
CA GLU A 556 17.84 -32.98 11.06
C GLU A 556 17.51 -34.19 10.21
N LYS A 557 18.17 -34.32 9.04
CA LYS A 557 17.96 -35.45 8.13
C LYS A 557 18.28 -36.81 8.78
N GLU A 558 18.85 -36.81 9.97
CA GLU A 558 19.32 -37.98 10.71
C GLU A 558 18.53 -38.34 11.97
N VAL A 559 17.60 -37.46 12.45
CA VAL A 559 16.73 -37.88 13.56
C VAL A 559 15.69 -38.83 13.01
N SER A 560 16.13 -40.09 12.94
CA SER A 560 15.33 -41.29 12.84
C SER A 560 13.84 -41.07 12.50
N ILE A 561 13.55 -41.10 11.18
CA ILE A 561 12.25 -41.67 10.79
C ILE A 561 12.10 -42.92 11.64
N MET A 562 11.26 -42.84 12.70
CA MET A 562 10.99 -44.01 13.49
C MET A 562 10.59 -45.14 12.52
N PRO A 563 11.18 -46.30 12.61
CA PRO A 563 10.72 -47.44 11.83
C PRO A 563 9.20 -47.52 11.94
N GLU A 564 8.51 -47.76 10.84
CA GLU A 564 7.03 -47.83 10.82
C GLU A 564 6.42 -48.70 11.94
N ASN A 565 7.20 -49.64 12.46
CA ASN A 565 6.82 -50.54 13.57
C ASN A 565 6.92 -49.94 14.98
N THR A 566 7.27 -48.64 15.13
CA THR A 566 7.46 -47.98 16.43
C THR A 566 6.60 -46.75 16.64
N LYS A 567 5.50 -46.59 15.89
CA LYS A 567 4.55 -45.49 16.13
C LYS A 567 3.57 -45.90 17.25
N PHE A 568 3.34 -44.93 18.15
CA PHE A 568 2.30 -45.08 19.18
C PHE A 568 0.91 -45.07 18.52
N GLU A 569 0.12 -46.11 18.73
CA GLU A 569 -1.23 -46.20 18.18
C GLU A 569 -2.27 -45.57 19.11
N PHE A 570 -2.99 -44.58 18.58
CA PHE A 570 -4.11 -43.94 19.26
C PHE A 570 -5.42 -44.65 18.93
N THR A 571 -5.84 -45.59 19.79
CA THR A 571 -7.07 -46.37 19.61
C THR A 571 -8.30 -45.67 20.19
N ALA A 572 -8.15 -44.96 21.33
CA ALA A 572 -9.24 -44.21 21.94
C ALA A 572 -9.42 -42.80 21.32
N MET A 573 -8.40 -42.28 20.69
CA MET A 573 -8.37 -40.94 20.05
C MET A 573 -7.73 -41.00 18.66
N PRO A 574 -8.30 -41.72 17.67
CA PRO A 574 -7.67 -41.86 16.35
C PRO A 574 -7.49 -40.53 15.61
N ASP A 575 -8.35 -39.53 15.86
CA ASP A 575 -8.24 -38.22 15.26
C ASP A 575 -7.03 -37.41 15.81
N LEU A 576 -6.68 -37.62 17.08
CA LEU A 576 -5.46 -37.09 17.67
C LEU A 576 -4.21 -37.68 16.99
N GLY A 577 -4.20 -39.01 16.76
CA GLY A 577 -3.14 -39.68 16.02
C GLY A 577 -2.94 -39.07 14.62
N LYS A 578 -4.04 -38.93 13.87
CA LYS A 578 -4.01 -38.26 12.55
C LYS A 578 -3.53 -36.80 12.61
N PHE A 579 -3.96 -36.07 13.63
CA PHE A 579 -3.50 -34.67 13.84
C PHE A 579 -1.99 -34.61 14.07
N VAL A 580 -1.47 -35.49 14.93
CA VAL A 580 -0.01 -35.57 15.20
C VAL A 580 0.77 -35.91 13.93
N GLU A 581 0.29 -36.84 13.11
CA GLU A 581 0.95 -37.19 11.84
C GLU A 581 0.93 -36.03 10.83
N MET A 582 -0.13 -35.24 10.85
CA MET A 582 -0.24 -34.09 9.96
C MET A 582 0.59 -32.89 10.44
N HIS A 583 0.87 -32.75 11.72
CA HIS A 583 1.51 -31.55 12.26
C HIS A 583 3.01 -31.48 11.91
N PRO A 584 3.48 -30.44 11.17
CA PRO A 584 4.87 -30.40 10.68
C PRO A 584 5.90 -30.43 11.82
N LEU A 585 5.62 -29.77 12.96
CA LEU A 585 6.51 -29.74 14.11
C LEU A 585 6.79 -31.13 14.68
N PHE A 586 5.83 -32.06 14.58
CA PHE A 586 5.93 -33.40 15.18
C PHE A 586 6.61 -34.42 14.25
N LYS A 587 7.13 -33.97 13.10
CA LYS A 587 8.15 -34.74 12.36
C LYS A 587 9.37 -35.00 13.26
N ASP A 588 9.60 -34.10 14.20
CA ASP A 588 10.57 -34.26 15.28
C ASP A 588 9.86 -34.76 16.55
N VAL A 589 10.05 -36.03 16.84
CA VAL A 589 9.34 -36.75 17.91
C VAL A 589 9.64 -36.26 19.33
N GLN A 590 10.76 -35.55 19.55
CA GLN A 590 11.13 -35.02 20.86
C GLN A 590 10.13 -33.98 21.42
N TYR A 591 9.33 -33.35 20.55
CA TYR A 591 8.32 -32.37 20.94
C TYR A 591 6.93 -32.96 21.21
N LEU A 592 6.74 -34.27 21.02
CA LEU A 592 5.46 -34.94 21.25
C LEU A 592 5.11 -35.08 22.75
N ALA A 593 6.08 -35.39 23.59
CA ALA A 593 5.81 -35.51 25.03
C ALA A 593 5.31 -34.16 25.62
N PRO A 594 5.95 -33.00 25.41
CA PRO A 594 5.40 -31.71 25.81
C PRO A 594 3.98 -31.44 25.26
N PHE A 595 3.70 -31.79 24.01
CA PHE A 595 2.36 -31.64 23.41
C PHE A 595 1.32 -32.43 24.19
N PHE A 596 1.56 -33.72 24.51
CA PHE A 596 0.60 -34.54 25.26
C PHE A 596 0.44 -34.09 26.70
N VAL A 597 1.50 -33.58 27.33
CA VAL A 597 1.39 -32.90 28.64
C VAL A 597 0.46 -31.70 28.56
N GLY A 598 0.58 -30.89 27.46
CA GLY A 598 -0.35 -29.81 27.20
C GLY A 598 -1.80 -30.27 27.05
N CYS A 599 -2.05 -31.37 26.37
CA CYS A 599 -3.40 -31.96 26.27
C CYS A 599 -3.97 -32.35 27.64
N LEU A 600 -3.16 -33.00 28.50
CA LEU A 600 -3.55 -33.33 29.87
C LEU A 600 -3.77 -32.07 30.72
N PHE A 601 -2.93 -31.04 30.55
CA PHE A 601 -3.08 -29.77 31.23
C PHE A 601 -4.43 -29.11 30.86
N SER A 602 -4.80 -29.10 29.59
CA SER A 602 -6.10 -28.60 29.12
C SER A 602 -7.27 -29.28 29.81
N TYR A 603 -7.16 -30.59 30.04
CA TYR A 603 -8.17 -31.37 30.78
C TYR A 603 -8.22 -30.99 32.25
N ALA A 604 -7.06 -30.90 32.92
CA ALA A 604 -6.95 -30.46 34.32
C ALA A 604 -7.52 -29.07 34.55
N GLU A 605 -7.24 -28.13 33.66
CA GLU A 605 -7.81 -26.78 33.66
C GLU A 605 -9.34 -26.80 33.59
N ASN A 606 -9.90 -27.66 32.74
CA ASN A 606 -11.37 -27.76 32.58
C ASN A 606 -12.06 -28.40 33.81
N LEU A 607 -11.36 -29.21 34.56
CA LEU A 607 -11.89 -29.76 35.83
C LEU A 607 -11.93 -28.72 36.97
N GLN A 608 -11.21 -27.64 36.84
CA GLN A 608 -11.22 -26.52 37.81
C GLN A 608 -12.42 -25.62 37.51
N LYS A 609 -13.60 -25.94 38.10
CA LYS A 609 -14.81 -25.15 37.89
C LYS A 609 -14.73 -23.75 38.53
N ASP A 610 -15.17 -22.79 37.76
CA ASP A 610 -15.66 -21.43 38.00
C ASP A 610 -14.74 -20.39 38.67
N ASN A 611 -14.08 -20.60 39.76
CA ASN A 611 -13.21 -19.57 40.37
C ASN A 611 -11.77 -20.01 40.58
N SER A 612 -11.43 -21.21 40.25
CA SER A 612 -10.12 -21.81 40.45
C SER A 612 -9.26 -21.97 39.18
N ARG A 613 -9.70 -21.46 38.04
CA ARG A 613 -8.85 -21.41 36.82
C ARG A 613 -7.48 -20.81 37.09
N LEU A 614 -7.39 -19.89 38.02
CA LEU A 614 -6.13 -19.29 38.49
C LEU A 614 -5.17 -20.33 39.09
N ALA A 615 -5.64 -21.45 39.62
CA ALA A 615 -4.77 -22.46 40.23
C ALA A 615 -3.90 -23.19 39.20
N ALA A 616 -4.47 -23.62 38.06
CA ALA A 616 -3.69 -24.23 36.98
C ALA A 616 -2.69 -23.24 36.36
N TYR A 617 -3.11 -22.00 36.16
CA TYR A 617 -2.20 -20.95 35.68
C TYR A 617 -1.04 -20.66 36.64
N ASN A 618 -1.24 -20.84 37.95
CA ASN A 618 -0.15 -20.67 38.93
C ASN A 618 0.92 -21.75 38.77
N TRP A 619 0.59 -22.96 38.28
CA TRP A 619 1.61 -23.98 38.00
C TRP A 619 2.56 -23.57 36.86
N LEU A 620 2.08 -22.75 35.91
CA LEU A 620 2.86 -22.26 34.77
C LEU A 620 3.77 -21.08 35.09
N GLY A 621 3.61 -20.47 36.26
CA GLY A 621 4.42 -19.34 36.71
C GLY A 621 4.44 -18.18 35.73
N THR A 622 5.60 -17.86 35.18
CA THR A 622 5.80 -16.82 34.15
C THR A 622 5.72 -17.34 32.72
N MET A 623 5.45 -18.65 32.52
CA MET A 623 5.49 -19.32 31.21
C MET A 623 6.92 -19.46 30.62
N ALA A 624 7.96 -19.19 31.40
CA ALA A 624 9.34 -19.43 30.98
C ALA A 624 9.73 -20.88 31.26
N LEU A 625 8.98 -21.84 30.71
CA LEU A 625 9.14 -23.26 30.95
C LEU A 625 10.17 -23.87 30.00
N THR A 626 11.07 -24.69 30.56
CA THR A 626 11.94 -25.60 29.81
C THR A 626 11.23 -26.94 29.54
N TYR A 627 11.83 -27.77 28.70
CA TYR A 627 11.37 -29.15 28.51
C TYR A 627 11.30 -29.90 29.84
N GLU A 628 12.34 -29.74 30.68
CA GLU A 628 12.43 -30.36 31.97
C GLU A 628 11.34 -29.87 32.92
N ASP A 629 11.07 -28.57 32.98
CA ASP A 629 9.95 -28.01 33.76
C ASP A 629 8.60 -28.63 33.36
N ILE A 630 8.36 -28.80 32.04
CA ILE A 630 7.12 -29.38 31.53
C ILE A 630 6.97 -30.83 31.96
N LEU A 631 8.02 -31.64 31.85
CA LEU A 631 7.97 -33.11 32.11
C LEU A 631 8.16 -33.44 33.59
N GLN A 632 8.98 -32.72 34.33
CA GLN A 632 9.31 -33.07 35.71
C GLN A 632 8.51 -32.29 36.75
N ASP A 633 8.04 -31.09 36.43
CA ASP A 633 7.28 -30.27 37.37
C ASP A 633 5.80 -30.17 37.02
N ILE A 634 5.46 -29.78 35.77
CA ILE A 634 4.05 -29.58 35.33
C ILE A 634 3.32 -30.92 35.19
N TYR A 635 3.91 -31.89 34.51
CA TYR A 635 3.27 -33.17 34.26
C TYR A 635 2.85 -33.93 35.53
N PRO A 636 3.72 -34.09 36.57
CA PRO A 636 3.33 -34.71 37.83
C PRO A 636 2.21 -33.96 38.55
N LYS A 637 2.24 -32.62 38.58
CA LYS A 637 1.15 -31.80 39.16
C LYS A 637 -0.17 -32.03 38.47
N VAL A 638 -0.18 -32.04 37.13
CA VAL A 638 -1.37 -32.33 36.31
C VAL A 638 -1.90 -33.71 36.59
N LEU A 639 -1.03 -34.73 36.59
CA LEU A 639 -1.38 -36.12 36.81
C LEU A 639 -1.99 -36.35 38.20
N ASN A 640 -1.33 -35.80 39.22
CA ASN A 640 -1.83 -35.91 40.60
C ASN A 640 -3.20 -35.23 40.76
N TYR A 641 -3.40 -34.06 40.16
CA TYR A 641 -4.65 -33.34 40.20
C TYR A 641 -5.79 -34.13 39.53
N ILE A 642 -5.57 -34.67 38.32
CA ILE A 642 -6.56 -35.46 37.59
C ILE A 642 -6.87 -36.77 38.37
N THR A 643 -5.88 -37.43 38.90
CA THR A 643 -6.04 -38.69 39.66
C THR A 643 -6.88 -38.47 40.91
N ASN A 644 -6.64 -37.39 41.65
CA ASN A 644 -7.38 -37.06 42.84
C ASN A 644 -8.84 -36.65 42.59
N LYS A 645 -9.14 -36.11 41.41
CA LYS A 645 -10.48 -35.61 41.05
C LYS A 645 -11.34 -36.66 40.34
N GLU A 646 -10.79 -37.45 39.43
CA GLU A 646 -11.57 -38.30 38.52
C GLU A 646 -11.13 -39.75 38.42
N LYS A 647 -10.19 -40.24 39.17
CA LYS A 647 -9.64 -41.61 38.98
C LYS A 647 -9.28 -41.88 37.50
N ILE A 648 -8.10 -41.51 37.05
CA ILE A 648 -7.58 -41.73 35.67
C ILE A 648 -7.89 -43.14 35.13
N VAL A 649 -7.96 -44.11 36.01
CA VAL A 649 -8.24 -45.55 35.69
C VAL A 649 -9.57 -45.75 34.94
N SER A 650 -10.50 -44.79 35.01
CA SER A 650 -11.81 -44.95 34.36
C SER A 650 -11.88 -44.34 32.94
N SER A 651 -10.89 -43.56 32.50
CA SER A 651 -10.89 -42.93 31.18
C SER A 651 -9.81 -43.50 30.26
N THR A 652 -10.23 -44.28 29.25
CA THR A 652 -9.31 -44.83 28.23
C THR A 652 -8.52 -43.76 27.49
N ARG A 653 -9.11 -42.56 27.23
CA ARG A 653 -8.45 -41.46 26.58
C ARG A 653 -7.31 -40.83 27.42
N LEU A 654 -7.53 -40.66 28.73
CA LEU A 654 -6.51 -40.15 29.63
C LEU A 654 -5.36 -41.16 29.81
N GLN A 655 -5.68 -42.46 29.89
CA GLN A 655 -4.67 -43.54 29.92
C GLN A 655 -3.81 -43.53 28.66
N GLU A 656 -4.45 -43.35 27.48
CA GLU A 656 -3.75 -43.31 26.21
C GLU A 656 -2.79 -42.11 26.14
N LEU A 657 -3.23 -40.91 26.57
CA LEU A 657 -2.37 -39.73 26.67
C LEU A 657 -1.19 -39.94 27.62
N THR A 658 -1.44 -40.50 28.81
CA THR A 658 -0.38 -40.78 29.79
C THR A 658 0.66 -41.75 29.23
N ARG A 659 0.23 -42.81 28.53
CA ARG A 659 1.13 -43.74 27.85
C ARG A 659 1.92 -43.06 26.73
N ALA A 660 1.27 -42.17 25.97
CA ALA A 660 1.92 -41.41 24.89
C ALA A 660 3.01 -40.49 25.45
N VAL A 661 2.78 -39.79 26.58
CA VAL A 661 3.84 -39.00 27.25
C VAL A 661 5.01 -39.91 27.61
N ALA A 662 4.77 -41.02 28.31
CA ALA A 662 5.86 -41.91 28.72
C ALA A 662 6.61 -42.53 27.52
N TYR A 663 5.90 -42.79 26.42
CA TYR A 663 6.50 -43.36 25.21
C TYR A 663 7.44 -42.38 24.50
N TYR A 664 7.06 -41.06 24.42
CA TYR A 664 7.78 -40.06 23.72
C TYR A 664 8.74 -39.22 24.61
N ASP A 665 8.72 -39.41 25.92
CA ASP A 665 9.68 -38.73 26.81
C ASP A 665 11.11 -39.25 26.56
N LYS A 666 11.98 -38.37 26.09
CA LYS A 666 13.39 -38.67 25.84
C LYS A 666 14.30 -38.08 26.93
N GLY A 667 13.73 -37.52 28.00
CA GLY A 667 14.46 -36.87 29.09
C GLY A 667 15.06 -35.51 28.77
N LYS A 668 15.16 -35.16 27.51
CA LYS A 668 15.67 -33.87 26.99
C LYS A 668 15.14 -33.55 25.60
N CYS A 669 15.23 -32.28 25.24
CA CYS A 669 15.01 -31.83 23.86
C CYS A 669 16.09 -30.82 23.43
N ASP A 670 16.17 -30.53 22.16
CA ASP A 670 17.19 -29.63 21.60
C ASP A 670 16.82 -28.15 21.76
N ASN A 671 15.53 -27.82 21.95
CA ASN A 671 15.09 -26.44 22.07
C ASN A 671 13.83 -26.31 22.96
N ASP A 672 14.03 -25.66 24.10
CA ASP A 672 12.96 -25.43 25.08
C ASP A 672 11.80 -24.56 24.55
N ARG A 673 12.08 -23.62 23.65
CA ARG A 673 11.04 -22.75 23.08
C ARG A 673 10.12 -23.52 22.17
N VAL A 674 10.66 -24.46 21.38
CA VAL A 674 9.85 -25.35 20.54
C VAL A 674 9.05 -26.30 21.42
N ALA A 675 9.63 -26.84 22.50
CA ALA A 675 8.92 -27.67 23.47
C ALA A 675 7.76 -26.89 24.12
N LEU A 676 7.97 -25.64 24.48
CA LEU A 676 6.92 -24.78 25.03
C LEU A 676 5.81 -24.52 24.01
N VAL A 677 6.15 -24.24 22.74
CA VAL A 677 5.16 -24.09 21.66
C VAL A 677 4.36 -25.38 21.49
N ALA A 678 5.00 -26.54 21.49
CA ALA A 678 4.32 -27.83 21.43
C ALA A 678 3.38 -28.06 22.63
N PHE A 679 3.82 -27.75 23.85
CA PHE A 679 2.97 -27.78 25.04
C PHE A 679 1.74 -26.88 24.90
N CYS A 680 1.94 -25.63 24.42
CA CYS A 680 0.84 -24.70 24.20
C CYS A 680 -0.14 -25.18 23.12
N HIS A 681 0.34 -25.84 22.06
CA HIS A 681 -0.53 -26.49 21.06
C HIS A 681 -1.39 -27.57 21.71
N GLY A 682 -0.79 -28.43 22.53
CA GLY A 682 -1.53 -29.44 23.29
C GLY A 682 -2.55 -28.82 24.23
N TRP A 683 -2.18 -27.77 24.93
CA TRP A 683 -3.08 -27.06 25.82
C TRP A 683 -4.26 -26.42 25.05
N ALA A 684 -4.02 -25.74 23.94
CA ALA A 684 -5.06 -25.11 23.15
C ALA A 684 -6.04 -26.11 22.53
N LEU A 685 -5.57 -27.30 22.14
CA LEU A 685 -6.30 -28.27 21.32
C LEU A 685 -6.77 -29.53 22.10
N GLY A 686 -6.09 -29.85 23.19
CA GLY A 686 -6.28 -31.13 23.91
C GLY A 686 -7.71 -31.37 24.35
N ARG A 687 -8.41 -30.33 24.80
CA ARG A 687 -9.80 -30.39 25.22
C ARG A 687 -10.71 -30.94 24.12
N ASP A 688 -10.47 -30.54 22.86
CA ASP A 688 -11.33 -30.90 21.74
C ASP A 688 -11.24 -32.40 21.42
N PHE A 689 -10.03 -32.96 21.49
CA PHE A 689 -9.82 -34.39 21.30
C PHE A 689 -10.37 -35.24 22.46
N ILE A 690 -10.20 -34.76 23.70
CA ILE A 690 -10.63 -35.48 24.89
C ILE A 690 -12.16 -35.54 25.01
N TYR A 691 -12.85 -34.44 24.71
CA TYR A 691 -14.31 -34.35 24.85
C TYR A 691 -15.10 -34.58 23.56
N LYS A 692 -14.44 -34.90 22.45
CA LYS A 692 -15.13 -35.16 21.17
C LYS A 692 -16.16 -36.28 21.37
N LYS A 693 -17.45 -36.01 21.18
CA LYS A 693 -18.49 -37.02 21.20
C LYS A 693 -18.24 -38.01 20.06
N LYS A 694 -18.34 -39.33 20.33
CA LYS A 694 -18.42 -40.33 19.25
C LYS A 694 -19.62 -39.96 18.38
N GLU A 695 -19.38 -39.69 17.08
CA GLU A 695 -20.49 -39.65 16.13
C GLU A 695 -21.23 -40.97 16.24
N LYS A 696 -22.52 -40.91 16.56
CA LYS A 696 -23.40 -42.09 16.44
C LYS A 696 -23.36 -42.46 14.97
N THR A 697 -22.74 -43.58 14.65
CA THR A 697 -22.97 -44.25 13.38
C THR A 697 -24.48 -44.39 13.28
N GLU A 698 -25.10 -43.72 12.33
CA GLU A 698 -26.47 -43.98 11.93
C GLU A 698 -26.47 -45.40 11.38
N GLU A 699 -26.70 -46.37 12.26
CA GLU A 699 -27.17 -47.66 11.85
C GLU A 699 -28.53 -47.43 11.17
N THR A 700 -28.51 -47.60 9.87
CA THR A 700 -29.67 -47.76 9.00
C THR A 700 -30.56 -48.85 9.58
N ASN A 701 -31.53 -48.49 10.40
CA ASN A 701 -32.70 -49.29 10.65
C ASN A 701 -33.63 -49.16 9.45
N GLN A 702 -33.33 -50.01 8.43
CA GLN A 702 -34.35 -50.54 7.54
C GLN A 702 -35.12 -51.58 8.35
N GLU A 703 -36.16 -51.19 8.96
CA GLU A 703 -37.26 -52.10 9.29
C GLU A 703 -38.59 -51.49 8.88
N GLY A 704 -39.08 -52.01 7.81
CA GLY A 704 -40.26 -52.84 7.87
C GLY A 704 -41.53 -51.97 7.79
N GLY A 705 -42.00 -51.77 6.55
CA GLY A 705 -43.38 -51.38 6.34
C GLY A 705 -44.36 -52.31 7.02
N LYS A 706 -45.41 -51.69 7.56
CA LYS A 706 -46.75 -52.29 7.58
C LYS A 706 -47.81 -51.25 7.41
N ASN A 707 -48.59 -51.48 6.35
CA ASN A 707 -49.88 -50.84 6.10
C ASN A 707 -50.76 -50.91 7.35
N ASN A 708 -51.57 -49.85 7.53
CA ASN A 708 -53.04 -50.04 7.60
C ASN A 708 -53.71 -48.68 7.78
N GLU A 709 -54.67 -48.46 6.86
CA GLU A 709 -55.86 -47.61 6.88
C GLU A 709 -55.69 -46.08 6.94
#